data_4576fea020f82df9ec5cc0da942e10ed
#
_entry.id   4576fea020f82df9ec5cc0da942e10ed
#
_cell.length_a   1.000
_cell.length_b   1.000
_cell.length_c   1.000
_cell.angle_alpha   90.00
_cell.angle_beta   90.00
_cell.angle_gamma   90.00
#
_symmetry.space_group_name_H-M   'P 1'
#
loop_
_entity.id
_entity.type
_entity.pdbx_description
1 polymer ?
#
loop_
_entity_poly.entity_id
_entity_poly.type
_entity_poly.pdbx_seq_one_letter_code
_entity_poly.pdbx_strand_id
1 'polypeptide(L)'
;MIAAVSQQPDLSFMEGEPLTLPFTRWQTLESHPETMHIGHGNLFAIGDLRRGPATAIEAVADGRKAALAIDQFLHGDMIDPVRPFNASKAPKLKQVDPAQFAHLKKVARSIMPHLSEKDREGSFAEVERGLSDNDARSEASRCLECGCQANTNCALRDYATEYKVDQSALDTSQCQKFAVDNSSEFIVFDANRCIGCGQCVQTCGEQAVQGVLRFAKHSDGTLSNRPQFDSGLTMGDSHCVQCGACVQICPTGALVDARDKSQGRTELLTQVNTICTYCGVGCGVTLYVDEASNRIRYVEGNRNSPVNQGLLCVKGRFGFDFIQSEERLTTPLIRKDDELVPASWQEAIELVAERFTALRQHYGSDALAGFSSAKTTNEENYLFQKFMRRELGTNNVDHCARLCHASTVTGLEASLGSGAMTNDIPSIDHSDLIFIIGSDTSAAHPIIGSHIKRAVTMGKARLVVADPKRIEMADHASLYLAHRPGTDVMLLNGLMQQIIQHDWHDKAYIAARVEGFEALQAEVLSPAYAPDKVALVTGVPAEQVIELARLIGTAERTAIYYSMGITQHTTGHDNVRAIANLQLLCGNIGIEGGGINPLRGQSNVQGACDMGALPNCLPGYQKVADPEVHARFAAAWQQPDLPRTPGLTLTETIDAACAGSIKGLYVMGENPVLSDPDQHHVIEGLKQLEFLVVQDIFLSETAQLADVVLPSCSFAEKSGHFTNTERRVQRISPALKAPGEAREDWWIIQQIANAMGGDWRYQHPQEITAEICRVTPQYAGIQWDKVGAQGLQWPCNDAAPEGTRLLHGKQFTRGKGEMVATPFRYAAELPDETYPIVLTTGRLLEQFHTGTMTRKTKGLDKLAGPRVMMSVADAQRLGISNSERVKVTSRRGHIELPAFVTKRMQPGVVFIPFHFAEAPANRLTINATDPHAKIPEFKVAAVRIDKLESPSQTGRFPMQKEPAKPDIEVA
;
A
#
# COMPACT_ATOMS: atom_id res chain seq x y z
N MET A 1 58.84 36.34 -29.00
CA MET A 1 57.44 36.76 -29.25
C MET A 1 56.73 35.54 -29.87
N ILE A 2 55.75 34.92 -29.20
CA ILE A 2 54.96 33.81 -29.77
C ILE A 2 53.77 34.49 -30.46
N ALA A 3 53.69 34.31 -31.80
CA ALA A 3 52.52 34.82 -32.55
C ALA A 3 51.38 33.79 -32.44
N ALA A 4 50.35 34.15 -31.73
CA ALA A 4 49.13 33.36 -31.64
C ALA A 4 48.11 33.88 -32.68
N VAL A 5 48.25 33.45 -33.92
CA VAL A 5 47.38 33.82 -35.06
C VAL A 5 46.27 32.75 -35.21
N SER A 6 45.07 33.25 -35.52
CA SER A 6 43.92 32.41 -35.78
C SER A 6 44.08 31.54 -37.03
N GLN A 7 43.34 30.42 -37.09
CA GLN A 7 43.24 29.57 -38.26
C GLN A 7 42.07 30.00 -39.15
N GLN A 8 42.10 29.64 -40.42
CA GLN A 8 40.98 29.78 -41.33
C GLN A 8 40.63 28.43 -41.95
N PRO A 9 39.34 28.18 -42.25
CA PRO A 9 38.99 26.97 -43.01
C PRO A 9 39.63 26.99 -44.38
N ASP A 10 40.29 25.86 -44.76
CA ASP A 10 40.76 25.62 -46.11
C ASP A 10 39.63 25.06 -46.97
N LEU A 11 39.19 25.84 -47.95
CA LEU A 11 38.07 25.47 -48.81
C LEU A 11 38.55 25.21 -50.26
N SER A 12 39.84 25.02 -50.43
CA SER A 12 40.48 24.77 -51.76
C SER A 12 39.92 23.51 -52.42
N PHE A 13 39.43 22.54 -51.66
CA PHE A 13 38.81 21.33 -52.20
C PHE A 13 37.49 21.60 -52.96
N MET A 14 36.93 22.79 -52.84
CA MET A 14 35.69 23.19 -53.51
C MET A 14 35.98 24.02 -54.82
N GLU A 15 37.24 24.31 -55.13
CA GLU A 15 37.59 25.03 -56.37
C GLU A 15 37.19 24.20 -57.58
N GLY A 16 36.31 24.77 -58.42
CA GLY A 16 35.82 24.11 -59.65
C GLY A 16 34.48 23.40 -59.55
N GLU A 17 33.90 23.31 -58.34
CA GLU A 17 32.56 22.77 -58.14
C GLU A 17 31.48 23.81 -58.53
N PRO A 18 30.41 23.40 -59.22
CA PRO A 18 29.36 24.33 -59.70
C PRO A 18 28.41 24.82 -58.55
N LEU A 19 28.73 24.57 -57.31
CA LEU A 19 27.91 24.90 -56.13
C LEU A 19 28.27 26.30 -55.61
N THR A 20 27.26 27.18 -55.55
CA THR A 20 27.37 28.48 -54.86
C THR A 20 26.95 28.34 -53.45
N LEU A 21 27.89 28.23 -52.52
CA LEU A 21 27.58 28.08 -51.09
C LEU A 21 27.50 29.42 -50.38
N PRO A 22 26.68 29.50 -49.32
CA PRO A 22 26.57 30.72 -48.52
C PRO A 22 27.78 30.90 -47.59
N PHE A 23 28.54 31.93 -47.75
CA PHE A 23 29.66 32.28 -46.88
C PHE A 23 29.33 33.48 -46.00
N THR A 24 29.80 33.39 -44.77
CA THR A 24 29.81 34.54 -43.86
C THR A 24 30.92 35.53 -44.27
N ARG A 25 30.88 36.72 -43.70
CA ARG A 25 31.94 37.72 -43.85
C ARG A 25 33.34 37.24 -43.39
N TRP A 26 33.38 36.15 -42.64
CA TRP A 26 34.59 35.58 -42.09
C TRP A 26 35.11 34.38 -42.87
N GLN A 27 34.59 34.14 -44.06
CA GLN A 27 34.96 33.03 -44.93
C GLN A 27 34.60 31.66 -44.31
N THR A 28 33.59 31.59 -43.45
CA THR A 28 33.00 30.31 -42.94
C THR A 28 31.70 30.04 -43.66
N LEU A 29 31.24 28.79 -43.69
CA LEU A 29 29.97 28.44 -44.29
C LEU A 29 28.82 28.83 -43.38
N GLU A 30 27.86 29.54 -43.96
CA GLU A 30 26.62 29.83 -43.25
C GLU A 30 25.75 28.61 -43.18
N SER A 31 25.41 28.16 -41.96
CA SER A 31 24.51 27.04 -41.70
C SER A 31 23.54 27.38 -40.58
N HIS A 32 22.42 26.72 -40.60
CA HIS A 32 21.41 26.91 -39.56
C HIS A 32 21.95 26.46 -38.18
N PRO A 33 21.86 27.28 -37.13
CA PRO A 33 22.58 27.06 -35.86
C PRO A 33 22.10 25.84 -35.05
N GLU A 34 20.96 25.26 -35.39
CA GLU A 34 20.40 24.09 -34.68
C GLU A 34 20.41 22.81 -35.53
N THR A 35 20.23 22.96 -36.87
CA THR A 35 20.20 21.80 -37.79
C THR A 35 21.53 21.58 -38.49
N MET A 36 22.43 22.57 -38.44
CA MET A 36 23.72 22.53 -39.16
C MET A 36 23.56 22.45 -40.68
N HIS A 37 22.35 22.50 -41.25
CA HIS A 37 22.07 22.43 -42.68
C HIS A 37 22.36 23.77 -43.33
N ILE A 38 23.00 23.77 -44.49
CA ILE A 38 23.43 24.99 -45.21
C ILE A 38 22.38 25.52 -46.22
N GLY A 39 21.17 24.93 -46.26
CA GLY A 39 20.10 25.31 -47.19
C GLY A 39 20.24 24.71 -48.60
N HIS A 40 21.22 23.87 -48.88
CA HIS A 40 21.44 23.22 -50.16
C HIS A 40 21.51 21.69 -50.04
N GLY A 41 20.59 20.99 -50.69
CA GLY A 41 20.58 19.53 -50.82
C GLY A 41 20.81 18.81 -49.51
N ASN A 42 21.81 17.96 -49.49
CA ASN A 42 22.21 17.15 -48.32
C ASN A 42 23.46 17.65 -47.60
N LEU A 43 23.76 18.95 -47.69
CA LEU A 43 24.98 19.53 -47.15
C LEU A 43 24.77 20.12 -45.75
N PHE A 44 25.67 19.75 -44.84
CA PHE A 44 25.70 20.23 -43.46
C PHE A 44 27.10 20.77 -43.14
N ALA A 45 27.21 21.86 -42.38
CA ALA A 45 28.47 22.45 -41.94
C ALA A 45 28.53 22.52 -40.42
N ILE A 46 29.65 22.05 -39.84
CA ILE A 46 29.85 21.96 -38.39
C ILE A 46 31.26 22.46 -38.00
N GLY A 47 31.48 22.67 -36.71
CA GLY A 47 32.74 23.04 -36.11
C GLY A 47 33.34 24.33 -36.70
N ASP A 48 34.68 24.37 -36.93
CA ASP A 48 35.41 25.56 -37.38
C ASP A 48 35.01 25.99 -38.78
N LEU A 49 34.55 25.06 -39.61
CA LEU A 49 34.03 25.38 -40.94
C LEU A 49 32.81 26.31 -40.88
N ARG A 50 32.00 26.18 -39.84
CA ARG A 50 30.81 26.98 -39.59
C ARG A 50 31.06 28.22 -38.71
N ARG A 51 31.83 28.07 -37.65
CA ARG A 51 31.99 29.07 -36.59
C ARG A 51 33.27 29.93 -36.76
N GLY A 52 34.24 29.44 -37.49
CA GLY A 52 35.65 29.83 -37.35
C GLY A 52 36.30 29.13 -36.16
N PRO A 53 37.58 29.37 -35.90
CA PRO A 53 38.33 28.75 -34.83
C PRO A 53 37.61 28.89 -33.46
N ALA A 54 37.24 27.78 -32.85
CA ALA A 54 36.48 27.70 -31.61
C ALA A 54 37.04 26.58 -30.73
N THR A 55 36.35 26.26 -29.64
CA THR A 55 36.76 25.17 -28.75
C THR A 55 36.37 23.80 -29.30
N ALA A 56 37.15 22.78 -28.97
CA ALA A 56 36.84 21.40 -29.37
C ALA A 56 35.45 20.93 -28.93
N ILE A 57 34.99 21.38 -27.74
CA ILE A 57 33.67 21.02 -27.23
C ILE A 57 32.50 21.63 -28.04
N GLU A 58 32.71 22.79 -28.63
CA GLU A 58 31.75 23.41 -29.54
C GLU A 58 31.65 22.65 -30.87
N ALA A 59 32.77 22.13 -31.38
CA ALA A 59 32.76 21.26 -32.56
C ALA A 59 32.02 19.93 -32.26
N VAL A 60 32.25 19.34 -31.09
CA VAL A 60 31.52 18.14 -30.63
C VAL A 60 30.00 18.40 -30.49
N ALA A 61 29.62 19.56 -29.96
CA ALA A 61 28.21 19.95 -29.83
C ALA A 61 27.53 20.13 -31.20
N ASP A 62 28.22 20.74 -32.15
CA ASP A 62 27.76 20.88 -33.55
C ASP A 62 27.62 19.52 -34.23
N GLY A 63 28.60 18.60 -34.03
CA GLY A 63 28.57 17.24 -34.57
C GLY A 63 27.35 16.44 -34.05
N ARG A 64 27.01 16.55 -32.76
CA ARG A 64 25.85 15.89 -32.19
C ARG A 64 24.53 16.44 -32.78
N LYS A 65 24.42 17.74 -32.96
CA LYS A 65 23.25 18.36 -33.61
C LYS A 65 23.13 17.95 -35.08
N ALA A 66 24.24 17.95 -35.80
CA ALA A 66 24.28 17.51 -37.20
C ALA A 66 23.86 16.05 -37.37
N ALA A 67 24.31 15.16 -36.47
CA ALA A 67 23.94 13.74 -36.52
C ALA A 67 22.42 13.54 -36.42
N LEU A 68 21.76 14.24 -35.49
CA LEU A 68 20.30 14.21 -35.37
C LEU A 68 19.58 14.77 -36.58
N ALA A 69 20.06 15.89 -37.11
CA ALA A 69 19.48 16.53 -38.29
C ALA A 69 19.67 15.71 -39.58
N ILE A 70 20.84 15.05 -39.74
CA ILE A 70 21.13 14.16 -40.86
C ILE A 70 20.26 12.90 -40.78
N ASP A 71 20.08 12.33 -39.59
CA ASP A 71 19.20 11.19 -39.37
C ASP A 71 17.77 11.50 -39.80
N GLN A 72 17.21 12.63 -39.35
CA GLN A 72 15.88 13.10 -39.77
C GLN A 72 15.80 13.30 -41.27
N PHE A 73 16.83 13.95 -41.87
CA PHE A 73 16.88 14.18 -43.30
C PHE A 73 16.87 12.87 -44.09
N LEU A 74 17.64 11.87 -43.67
CA LEU A 74 17.73 10.56 -44.33
C LEU A 74 16.43 9.75 -44.25
N HIS A 75 15.67 9.94 -43.20
CA HIS A 75 14.31 9.33 -43.06
C HIS A 75 13.24 10.09 -43.82
N GLY A 76 13.55 11.23 -44.47
CA GLY A 76 12.57 12.04 -45.16
C GLY A 76 11.73 12.93 -44.26
N ASP A 77 12.12 13.05 -43.01
CA ASP A 77 11.45 13.91 -42.03
C ASP A 77 11.86 15.38 -42.27
N MET A 78 10.97 16.29 -41.87
CA MET A 78 11.32 17.71 -41.87
C MET A 78 12.32 17.97 -40.74
N ILE A 79 13.49 18.52 -41.09
CA ILE A 79 14.53 18.88 -40.11
C ILE A 79 13.97 20.01 -39.25
N ASP A 80 13.46 19.67 -38.07
CA ASP A 80 12.87 20.61 -37.12
C ASP A 80 13.69 20.67 -35.83
N PRO A 81 14.38 21.80 -35.56
CA PRO A 81 15.12 21.95 -34.33
C PRO A 81 14.15 22.13 -33.17
N VAL A 82 13.94 21.06 -32.41
CA VAL A 82 13.13 21.13 -31.19
C VAL A 82 13.95 21.81 -30.08
N ARG A 83 13.60 23.04 -29.75
CA ARG A 83 14.13 23.72 -28.57
C ARG A 83 13.18 23.53 -27.41
N PRO A 84 13.61 22.84 -26.33
CA PRO A 84 12.77 22.74 -25.13
C PRO A 84 12.39 24.13 -24.62
N PHE A 85 11.09 24.36 -24.43
CA PHE A 85 10.61 25.62 -23.87
C PHE A 85 11.19 25.79 -22.45
N ASN A 86 11.78 26.93 -22.19
CA ASN A 86 12.35 27.28 -20.89
C ASN A 86 11.79 28.63 -20.42
N ALA A 87 10.78 28.56 -19.55
CA ALA A 87 10.24 29.77 -18.92
C ALA A 87 11.19 30.26 -17.82
N SER A 88 11.98 31.27 -18.09
CA SER A 88 12.78 31.94 -17.07
C SER A 88 12.01 33.13 -16.46
N LYS A 89 12.34 33.48 -15.20
CA LYS A 89 11.77 34.67 -14.53
C LYS A 89 12.01 35.97 -15.27
N ALA A 90 13.09 36.01 -16.04
CA ALA A 90 13.38 37.09 -16.99
C ALA A 90 14.29 36.57 -18.12
N PRO A 91 14.17 37.09 -19.34
CA PRO A 91 15.04 36.72 -20.47
C PRO A 91 16.53 36.96 -20.19
N LYS A 92 16.84 37.96 -19.38
CA LYS A 92 18.20 38.26 -18.90
C LYS A 92 18.17 38.46 -17.39
N LEU A 93 19.10 37.83 -16.67
CA LEU A 93 19.19 37.93 -15.22
C LEU A 93 19.26 39.40 -14.71
N LYS A 94 19.88 40.28 -15.46
CA LYS A 94 19.97 41.72 -15.16
C LYS A 94 18.60 42.42 -15.13
N GLN A 95 17.55 41.82 -15.67
CA GLN A 95 16.20 42.36 -15.72
C GLN A 95 15.35 41.87 -14.56
N VAL A 96 15.84 40.92 -13.75
CA VAL A 96 15.14 40.44 -12.55
C VAL A 96 15.26 41.50 -11.47
N ASP A 97 14.11 41.91 -10.91
CA ASP A 97 14.07 42.88 -9.82
C ASP A 97 14.82 42.34 -8.58
N PRO A 98 15.91 42.99 -8.14
CA PRO A 98 16.67 42.57 -6.95
C PRO A 98 15.82 42.46 -5.68
N ALA A 99 14.72 43.18 -5.56
CA ALA A 99 13.83 43.15 -4.43
C ALA A 99 13.20 41.74 -4.22
N GLN A 100 13.06 40.96 -5.28
CA GLN A 100 12.55 39.58 -5.18
C GLN A 100 13.48 38.67 -4.38
N PHE A 101 14.75 38.99 -4.25
CA PHE A 101 15.77 38.23 -3.57
C PHE A 101 16.28 38.92 -2.28
N ALA A 102 15.68 40.05 -1.88
CA ALA A 102 16.12 40.80 -0.72
C ALA A 102 16.07 40.01 0.62
N HIS A 103 15.21 39.00 0.67
CA HIS A 103 15.08 38.09 1.82
C HIS A 103 16.18 37.04 1.88
N LEU A 104 16.95 36.83 0.82
CA LEU A 104 18.01 35.83 0.76
C LEU A 104 19.33 36.42 1.31
N LYS A 105 20.02 35.65 2.14
CA LYS A 105 21.37 35.98 2.63
C LYS A 105 22.36 35.92 1.47
N LYS A 106 23.13 37.01 1.27
CA LYS A 106 24.22 37.00 0.30
C LYS A 106 25.35 36.11 0.78
N VAL A 107 25.74 35.16 -0.06
CA VAL A 107 26.85 34.25 0.16
C VAL A 107 27.94 34.54 -0.86
N ALA A 108 29.21 34.62 -0.42
CA ALA A 108 30.36 34.84 -1.30
C ALA A 108 30.50 33.66 -2.28
N ARG A 109 31.05 33.91 -3.47
CA ARG A 109 31.35 32.85 -4.44
C ARG A 109 32.45 31.95 -3.89
N SER A 110 32.29 30.66 -4.00
CA SER A 110 33.35 29.69 -3.70
C SER A 110 34.47 29.82 -4.73
N ILE A 111 35.70 29.82 -4.26
CA ILE A 111 36.89 29.95 -5.11
C ILE A 111 37.41 28.53 -5.37
N MET A 112 37.52 28.18 -6.65
CA MET A 112 38.08 26.89 -7.04
C MET A 112 39.58 26.84 -6.71
N PRO A 113 40.07 25.84 -5.98
CA PRO A 113 41.48 25.67 -5.69
C PRO A 113 42.24 25.35 -6.96
N HIS A 114 43.42 25.99 -7.07
CA HIS A 114 44.34 25.77 -8.19
C HIS A 114 45.66 25.23 -7.70
N LEU A 115 46.40 24.49 -8.57
CA LEU A 115 47.79 24.20 -8.34
C LEU A 115 48.59 25.48 -8.27
N SER A 116 49.55 25.55 -7.36
CA SER A 116 50.47 26.68 -7.31
C SER A 116 51.31 26.78 -8.58
N GLU A 117 51.83 27.98 -8.89
CA GLU A 117 52.69 28.17 -10.04
C GLU A 117 53.89 27.21 -10.06
N LYS A 118 54.44 26.95 -8.91
CA LYS A 118 55.57 26.04 -8.74
C LYS A 118 55.21 24.58 -9.03
N ASP A 119 53.98 24.16 -8.66
CA ASP A 119 53.53 22.78 -8.87
C ASP A 119 53.08 22.53 -10.33
N ARG A 120 52.91 23.60 -11.11
CA ARG A 120 52.61 23.52 -12.55
C ARG A 120 53.88 23.33 -13.40
N GLU A 121 55.07 23.75 -12.87
CA GLU A 121 56.31 23.60 -13.59
C GLU A 121 56.68 22.13 -13.77
N GLY A 122 56.77 21.71 -15.03
CA GLY A 122 57.14 20.33 -15.41
C GLY A 122 56.07 19.29 -15.13
N SER A 123 54.80 19.68 -14.86
CA SER A 123 53.69 18.80 -14.57
C SER A 123 52.55 19.00 -15.56
N PHE A 124 51.89 17.91 -16.00
CA PHE A 124 50.62 17.91 -16.72
C PHE A 124 49.42 17.56 -15.80
N ALA A 125 49.60 17.67 -14.48
CA ALA A 125 48.50 17.45 -13.56
C ALA A 125 47.41 18.52 -13.74
N GLU A 126 46.16 18.14 -13.43
CA GLU A 126 45.02 19.04 -13.56
C GLU A 126 45.23 20.28 -12.68
N VAL A 127 45.15 21.46 -13.30
CA VAL A 127 45.47 22.73 -12.65
C VAL A 127 44.31 23.18 -11.75
N GLU A 128 43.09 23.05 -12.20
CA GLU A 128 41.90 23.37 -11.44
C GLU A 128 41.46 22.12 -10.67
N ARG A 129 41.47 22.19 -9.32
CA ARG A 129 41.32 21.00 -8.43
C ARG A 129 39.89 20.60 -8.17
N GLY A 130 38.90 21.35 -8.69
CA GLY A 130 37.48 21.18 -8.38
C GLY A 130 37.11 21.77 -7.02
N LEU A 131 35.83 21.81 -6.74
CA LEU A 131 35.29 22.23 -5.43
C LEU A 131 35.21 21.03 -4.47
N SER A 132 35.44 21.27 -3.17
CA SER A 132 35.09 20.29 -2.15
C SER A 132 33.56 20.15 -2.07
N ASP A 133 33.06 19.07 -1.46
CA ASP A 133 31.63 18.85 -1.24
C ASP A 133 30.99 20.04 -0.52
N ASN A 134 31.64 20.60 0.48
CA ASN A 134 31.15 21.74 1.23
C ASN A 134 31.12 23.02 0.37
N ASP A 135 32.19 23.26 -0.42
CA ASP A 135 32.23 24.42 -1.34
C ASP A 135 31.19 24.29 -2.46
N ALA A 136 31.00 23.10 -3.00
CA ALA A 136 30.00 22.82 -4.02
C ALA A 136 28.58 23.06 -3.47
N ARG A 137 28.27 22.62 -2.26
CA ARG A 137 26.99 22.89 -1.59
C ARG A 137 26.80 24.39 -1.29
N SER A 138 27.86 25.06 -0.83
CA SER A 138 27.83 26.51 -0.61
C SER A 138 27.58 27.27 -1.90
N GLU A 139 28.25 26.91 -3.00
CA GLU A 139 28.03 27.52 -4.31
C GLU A 139 26.63 27.21 -4.87
N ALA A 140 26.14 25.99 -4.70
CA ALA A 140 24.79 25.61 -5.10
C ALA A 140 23.72 26.39 -4.32
N SER A 141 23.95 26.72 -3.03
CA SER A 141 23.03 27.49 -2.21
C SER A 141 22.82 28.95 -2.68
N ARG A 142 23.73 29.45 -3.54
CA ARG A 142 23.63 30.78 -4.17
C ARG A 142 22.69 30.83 -5.38
N CYS A 143 22.16 29.68 -5.81
CA CYS A 143 21.26 29.60 -6.95
C CYS A 143 19.95 30.37 -6.68
N LEU A 144 19.60 31.29 -7.58
CA LEU A 144 18.37 32.12 -7.48
C LEU A 144 17.14 31.39 -8.07
N GLU A 145 17.28 30.17 -8.55
CA GLU A 145 16.20 29.37 -9.15
C GLU A 145 15.36 30.20 -10.17
N CYS A 146 16.03 30.96 -11.02
CA CYS A 146 15.38 31.85 -11.97
C CYS A 146 14.88 31.15 -13.25
N GLY A 147 15.27 29.91 -13.49
CA GLY A 147 14.77 29.11 -14.62
C GLY A 147 13.42 28.47 -14.34
N CYS A 148 12.98 27.62 -15.27
CA CYS A 148 11.77 26.83 -15.10
C CYS A 148 11.90 25.86 -13.93
N GLN A 149 10.97 25.91 -12.98
CA GLN A 149 10.95 25.10 -11.78
C GLN A 149 10.15 23.79 -11.95
N ALA A 150 9.62 23.52 -13.12
CA ALA A 150 8.94 22.25 -13.41
C ALA A 150 9.98 21.13 -13.54
N ASN A 151 10.19 20.40 -12.46
CA ASN A 151 11.18 19.31 -12.39
C ASN A 151 10.66 17.99 -12.93
N THR A 152 9.36 17.77 -12.88
CA THR A 152 8.68 16.55 -13.28
C THR A 152 7.77 16.82 -14.48
N ASN A 153 6.85 15.92 -14.79
CA ASN A 153 5.94 16.04 -15.91
C ASN A 153 5.20 17.39 -15.93
N CYS A 154 5.64 18.30 -16.78
CA CYS A 154 4.96 19.54 -17.02
C CYS A 154 4.42 19.56 -18.45
N ALA A 155 3.18 19.10 -18.63
CA ALA A 155 2.52 19.06 -19.93
C ALA A 155 2.47 20.45 -20.60
N LEU A 156 2.39 21.53 -19.82
CA LEU A 156 2.45 22.90 -20.36
C LEU A 156 3.82 23.18 -21.01
N ARG A 157 4.92 22.75 -20.38
CA ARG A 157 6.27 22.90 -20.96
C ARG A 157 6.40 22.08 -22.24
N ASP A 158 5.91 20.86 -22.23
CA ASP A 158 6.00 19.95 -23.37
C ASP A 158 5.19 20.48 -24.56
N TYR A 159 3.94 20.90 -24.33
CA TYR A 159 3.13 21.55 -25.38
C TYR A 159 3.69 22.90 -25.81
N ALA A 160 4.23 23.71 -24.89
CA ALA A 160 4.88 24.96 -25.25
C ALA A 160 6.12 24.72 -26.14
N THR A 161 6.83 23.61 -25.94
CA THR A 161 7.92 23.17 -26.81
C THR A 161 7.40 22.74 -28.19
N GLU A 162 6.40 21.86 -28.21
CA GLU A 162 5.77 21.35 -29.45
C GLU A 162 5.21 22.48 -30.32
N TYR A 163 4.48 23.42 -29.71
CA TYR A 163 3.88 24.56 -30.39
C TYR A 163 4.87 25.76 -30.56
N LYS A 164 6.13 25.60 -30.19
CA LYS A 164 7.19 26.63 -30.35
C LYS A 164 6.79 27.99 -29.77
N VAL A 165 6.22 28.00 -28.57
CA VAL A 165 5.74 29.21 -27.91
C VAL A 165 6.90 30.21 -27.68
N ASP A 166 6.72 31.48 -28.11
CA ASP A 166 7.66 32.55 -27.83
C ASP A 166 7.31 33.26 -26.50
N GLN A 167 8.14 33.03 -25.49
CA GLN A 167 7.99 33.62 -24.17
C GLN A 167 8.05 35.16 -24.19
N SER A 168 8.76 35.76 -25.15
CA SER A 168 8.90 37.22 -25.26
C SER A 168 7.60 37.94 -25.60
N ALA A 169 6.62 37.21 -26.15
CA ALA A 169 5.27 37.72 -26.43
C ALA A 169 4.38 37.85 -25.18
N LEU A 170 4.82 37.30 -24.04
CA LEU A 170 4.02 37.31 -22.80
C LEU A 170 4.36 38.50 -21.91
N ASP A 171 3.36 39.34 -21.60
CA ASP A 171 3.48 40.37 -20.57
C ASP A 171 3.25 39.78 -19.18
N THR A 172 4.32 39.65 -18.40
CA THR A 172 4.28 39.14 -17.03
C THR A 172 4.13 40.24 -15.97
N SER A 173 4.06 41.53 -16.35
CA SER A 173 4.04 42.67 -15.43
C SER A 173 2.77 42.73 -14.57
N GLN A 174 1.66 42.14 -15.06
CA GLN A 174 0.36 42.15 -14.38
C GLN A 174 0.02 40.82 -13.67
N CYS A 175 0.95 39.87 -13.57
CA CYS A 175 0.70 38.60 -12.90
C CYS A 175 0.49 38.80 -11.38
N GLN A 176 -0.68 38.42 -10.88
CA GLN A 176 -0.94 38.36 -9.45
C GLN A 176 0.00 37.35 -8.78
N LYS A 177 0.59 37.74 -7.65
CA LYS A 177 1.44 36.87 -6.83
C LYS A 177 0.63 36.27 -5.69
N PHE A 178 0.80 34.96 -5.48
CA PHE A 178 0.17 34.19 -4.42
C PHE A 178 1.22 33.64 -3.46
N ALA A 179 0.85 33.51 -2.19
CA ALA A 179 1.66 32.75 -1.23
C ALA A 179 1.71 31.26 -1.62
N VAL A 180 2.85 30.64 -1.39
CA VAL A 180 3.01 29.18 -1.56
C VAL A 180 2.53 28.48 -0.28
N ASP A 181 1.62 27.54 -0.42
CA ASP A 181 1.15 26.72 0.68
C ASP A 181 2.03 25.46 0.79
N ASN A 182 2.80 25.39 1.87
CA ASN A 182 3.68 24.28 2.25
C ASN A 182 3.30 23.70 3.64
N SER A 183 2.07 23.86 4.04
CA SER A 183 1.55 23.42 5.34
C SER A 183 1.34 21.90 5.44
N SER A 184 1.21 21.20 4.29
CA SER A 184 1.08 19.76 4.22
C SER A 184 2.44 19.07 4.34
N GLU A 185 2.50 17.88 4.96
CA GLU A 185 3.72 17.09 5.08
C GLU A 185 4.23 16.54 3.72
N PHE A 186 3.32 16.34 2.76
CA PHE A 186 3.65 15.67 1.49
C PHE A 186 3.41 16.49 0.24
N ILE A 187 2.62 17.54 0.29
CA ILE A 187 2.19 18.26 -0.92
C ILE A 187 2.42 19.76 -0.73
N VAL A 188 3.03 20.37 -1.73
CA VAL A 188 3.16 21.83 -1.83
C VAL A 188 2.21 22.34 -2.90
N PHE A 189 1.48 23.41 -2.62
CA PHE A 189 0.66 24.10 -3.58
C PHE A 189 1.22 25.51 -3.88
N ASP A 190 1.70 25.69 -5.11
CA ASP A 190 2.15 26.99 -5.64
C ASP A 190 1.11 27.52 -6.64
N ALA A 191 0.22 28.38 -6.16
CA ALA A 191 -0.83 28.99 -6.95
C ALA A 191 -0.29 29.87 -8.11
N ASN A 192 0.99 30.28 -8.05
CA ASN A 192 1.63 31.06 -9.12
C ASN A 192 1.84 30.23 -10.40
N ARG A 193 1.91 28.89 -10.28
CA ARG A 193 2.03 27.96 -11.41
C ARG A 193 0.68 27.44 -11.93
N CYS A 194 -0.40 27.76 -11.23
CA CYS A 194 -1.73 27.26 -11.56
C CYS A 194 -2.31 28.01 -12.77
N ILE A 195 -2.81 27.27 -13.75
CA ILE A 195 -3.50 27.80 -14.94
C ILE A 195 -5.04 27.77 -14.83
N GLY A 196 -5.57 27.38 -13.66
CA GLY A 196 -7.04 27.35 -13.44
C GLY A 196 -7.78 26.25 -14.23
N CYS A 197 -7.10 25.18 -14.67
CA CYS A 197 -7.70 24.15 -15.53
C CYS A 197 -8.76 23.29 -14.85
N GLY A 198 -8.86 23.28 -13.52
CA GLY A 198 -9.86 22.55 -12.76
C GLY A 198 -9.64 21.03 -12.60
N GLN A 199 -8.65 20.42 -13.27
CA GLN A 199 -8.43 18.96 -13.22
C GLN A 199 -8.22 18.42 -11.79
N CYS A 200 -7.49 19.15 -10.94
CA CYS A 200 -7.28 18.76 -9.55
C CYS A 200 -8.59 18.81 -8.74
N VAL A 201 -9.46 19.79 -9.00
CA VAL A 201 -10.78 19.93 -8.38
C VAL A 201 -11.67 18.74 -8.77
N GLN A 202 -11.77 18.46 -10.06
CA GLN A 202 -12.56 17.33 -10.56
C GLN A 202 -12.03 15.98 -10.06
N THR A 203 -10.71 15.75 -10.11
CA THR A 203 -10.12 14.51 -9.58
C THR A 203 -10.37 14.35 -8.09
N CYS A 204 -10.26 15.43 -7.30
CA CYS A 204 -10.53 15.40 -5.86
C CYS A 204 -12.00 15.14 -5.57
N GLY A 205 -12.92 15.78 -6.33
CA GLY A 205 -14.38 15.69 -6.12
C GLY A 205 -15.01 14.41 -6.67
N GLU A 206 -14.66 14.00 -7.90
CA GLU A 206 -15.38 12.94 -8.62
C GLU A 206 -14.66 11.59 -8.61
N GLN A 207 -13.32 11.56 -8.63
CA GLN A 207 -12.57 10.31 -8.67
C GLN A 207 -12.15 9.83 -7.28
N ALA A 208 -11.45 10.68 -6.52
CA ALA A 208 -11.03 10.37 -5.15
C ALA A 208 -12.17 10.56 -4.14
N VAL A 209 -13.20 11.31 -4.51
CA VAL A 209 -14.41 11.64 -3.72
C VAL A 209 -14.05 12.16 -2.32
N GLN A 210 -13.12 13.13 -2.27
CA GLN A 210 -12.74 13.84 -1.06
C GLN A 210 -13.34 15.25 -0.99
N GLY A 211 -13.51 15.92 -2.15
CA GLY A 211 -14.18 17.21 -2.26
C GLY A 211 -13.49 18.39 -1.56
N VAL A 212 -12.22 18.24 -1.19
CA VAL A 212 -11.43 19.25 -0.45
C VAL A 212 -11.05 20.43 -1.33
N LEU A 213 -10.69 20.15 -2.60
CA LEU A 213 -10.34 21.18 -3.59
C LEU A 213 -11.58 21.70 -4.31
N ARG A 214 -11.78 23.02 -4.28
CA ARG A 214 -12.91 23.71 -4.92
C ARG A 214 -12.49 25.05 -5.49
N PHE A 215 -13.20 25.55 -6.49
CA PHE A 215 -13.16 26.96 -6.85
C PHE A 215 -14.09 27.73 -5.91
N ALA A 216 -13.54 28.72 -5.20
CA ALA A 216 -14.36 29.57 -4.33
C ALA A 216 -15.30 30.44 -5.15
N LYS A 217 -16.52 30.63 -4.66
CA LYS A 217 -17.50 31.56 -5.24
C LYS A 217 -17.34 32.92 -4.59
N HIS A 218 -17.10 33.95 -5.38
CA HIS A 218 -17.07 35.36 -4.90
C HIS A 218 -18.47 35.87 -4.62
N SER A 219 -18.56 36.96 -3.86
CA SER A 219 -19.84 37.63 -3.54
C SER A 219 -20.64 38.07 -4.77
N ASP A 220 -19.98 38.34 -5.88
CA ASP A 220 -20.56 38.69 -7.19
C ASP A 220 -21.00 37.47 -8.01
N GLY A 221 -20.83 36.26 -7.48
CA GLY A 221 -21.18 35.00 -8.14
C GLY A 221 -20.11 34.43 -9.08
N THR A 222 -19.01 35.14 -9.30
CA THR A 222 -17.90 34.64 -10.09
C THR A 222 -17.10 33.58 -9.31
N LEU A 223 -16.44 32.65 -10.02
CA LEU A 223 -15.55 31.66 -9.40
C LEU A 223 -14.13 32.21 -9.32
N SER A 224 -13.42 31.84 -8.25
CA SER A 224 -11.98 32.09 -8.17
C SER A 224 -11.26 31.44 -9.34
N ASN A 225 -10.20 32.05 -9.82
CA ASN A 225 -9.39 31.47 -10.90
C ASN A 225 -8.31 30.50 -10.37
N ARG A 226 -8.32 30.18 -9.08
CA ARG A 226 -7.43 29.25 -8.39
C ARG A 226 -8.22 28.35 -7.44
N PRO A 227 -7.91 27.06 -7.37
CA PRO A 227 -8.56 26.18 -6.40
C PRO A 227 -8.15 26.55 -4.98
N GLN A 228 -9.04 26.31 -4.04
CA GLN A 228 -8.85 26.52 -2.61
C GLN A 228 -9.16 25.21 -1.87
N PHE A 229 -8.57 25.06 -0.67
CA PHE A 229 -8.85 23.94 0.23
C PHE A 229 -9.93 24.37 1.22
N ASP A 230 -10.98 23.56 1.40
CA ASP A 230 -12.05 23.72 2.39
C ASP A 230 -12.39 25.18 2.71
N SER A 231 -12.84 25.94 1.69
CA SER A 231 -13.27 27.33 1.83
C SER A 231 -12.16 28.32 2.26
N GLY A 232 -10.92 28.06 1.87
CA GLY A 232 -9.80 29.00 2.06
C GLY A 232 -8.86 28.66 3.21
N LEU A 233 -8.93 27.45 3.72
CA LEU A 233 -7.92 26.92 4.65
C LEU A 233 -6.61 26.63 3.92
N THR A 234 -5.53 26.45 4.67
CA THR A 234 -4.31 25.84 4.15
C THR A 234 -4.52 24.35 3.95
N MET A 235 -3.71 23.70 3.11
CA MET A 235 -3.82 22.25 2.90
C MET A 235 -3.63 21.45 4.20
N GLY A 236 -2.66 21.85 5.03
CA GLY A 236 -2.41 21.18 6.32
C GLY A 236 -3.52 21.40 7.36
N ASP A 237 -4.33 22.45 7.22
CA ASP A 237 -5.48 22.72 8.08
C ASP A 237 -6.80 22.17 7.57
N SER A 238 -6.82 21.68 6.31
CA SER A 238 -8.00 21.15 5.64
C SER A 238 -8.24 19.67 5.96
N HIS A 239 -9.34 19.10 5.44
CA HIS A 239 -9.66 17.67 5.53
C HIS A 239 -8.89 16.80 4.53
N CYS A 240 -7.83 17.33 3.91
CA CYS A 240 -7.06 16.64 2.90
C CYS A 240 -6.45 15.34 3.46
N VAL A 241 -6.85 14.19 2.90
CA VAL A 241 -6.29 12.87 3.23
C VAL A 241 -4.94 12.62 2.57
N GLN A 242 -4.36 13.61 1.93
CA GLN A 242 -3.05 13.60 1.28
C GLN A 242 -2.84 12.44 0.29
N CYS A 243 -3.88 12.05 -0.44
CA CYS A 243 -3.81 10.96 -1.43
C CYS A 243 -2.93 11.28 -2.65
N GLY A 244 -2.64 12.58 -2.91
CA GLY A 244 -1.81 13.04 -4.01
C GLY A 244 -2.39 12.86 -5.41
N ALA A 245 -3.68 12.55 -5.57
CA ALA A 245 -4.32 12.46 -6.88
C ALA A 245 -4.25 13.79 -7.63
N CYS A 246 -4.38 14.90 -6.92
CA CYS A 246 -4.23 16.26 -7.47
C CYS A 246 -2.79 16.58 -7.93
N VAL A 247 -1.78 15.98 -7.32
CA VAL A 247 -0.37 16.08 -7.75
C VAL A 247 -0.18 15.39 -9.09
N GLN A 248 -0.64 14.15 -9.20
CA GLN A 248 -0.46 13.33 -10.41
C GLN A 248 -1.21 13.90 -11.63
N ILE A 249 -2.31 14.64 -11.43
CA ILE A 249 -3.10 15.19 -12.53
C ILE A 249 -2.71 16.62 -12.90
N CYS A 250 -1.93 17.32 -12.05
CA CYS A 250 -1.59 18.72 -12.27
C CYS A 250 -0.68 18.91 -13.49
N PRO A 251 -1.11 19.61 -14.56
CA PRO A 251 -0.35 19.73 -15.80
C PRO A 251 0.82 20.71 -15.72
N THR A 252 0.95 21.49 -14.63
CA THR A 252 1.91 22.59 -14.53
C THR A 252 2.83 22.53 -13.32
N GLY A 253 2.68 21.50 -12.46
CA GLY A 253 3.44 21.43 -11.21
C GLY A 253 3.05 22.53 -10.21
N ALA A 254 1.81 23.01 -10.26
CA ALA A 254 1.26 23.87 -9.20
C ALA A 254 1.00 23.08 -7.91
N LEU A 255 0.74 21.78 -8.03
CA LEU A 255 0.66 20.82 -6.95
C LEU A 255 1.78 19.81 -7.16
N VAL A 256 2.71 19.72 -6.22
CA VAL A 256 3.90 18.85 -6.31
C VAL A 256 4.13 18.12 -5.00
N ASP A 257 4.83 17.00 -5.06
CA ASP A 257 5.37 16.32 -3.87
C ASP A 257 6.34 17.31 -3.15
N ALA A 258 6.21 17.46 -1.85
CA ALA A 258 7.05 18.36 -1.04
C ALA A 258 8.56 18.02 -1.17
N ARG A 259 8.89 16.81 -1.60
CA ARG A 259 10.26 16.33 -1.86
C ARG A 259 10.75 16.60 -3.30
N ASP A 260 9.92 17.23 -4.13
CA ASP A 260 10.17 17.45 -5.58
C ASP A 260 11.52 18.11 -5.88
N LYS A 261 11.95 19.06 -5.04
CA LYS A 261 13.23 19.77 -5.20
C LYS A 261 14.46 18.86 -5.28
N SER A 262 14.38 17.64 -4.77
CA SER A 262 15.47 16.66 -4.75
C SER A 262 15.25 15.49 -5.72
N GLN A 263 14.16 15.48 -6.49
CA GLN A 263 13.77 14.31 -7.29
C GLN A 263 14.43 14.23 -8.67
N GLY A 264 14.97 15.33 -9.16
CA GLY A 264 15.56 15.40 -10.50
C GLY A 264 14.50 15.47 -11.61
N ARG A 265 14.90 15.25 -12.85
CA ARG A 265 14.03 15.31 -14.03
C ARG A 265 13.42 13.95 -14.32
N THR A 266 12.13 13.91 -14.58
CA THR A 266 11.38 12.67 -14.88
C THR A 266 11.96 11.90 -16.07
N GLU A 267 12.40 12.61 -17.10
CA GLU A 267 13.00 12.00 -18.29
C GLU A 267 14.33 11.27 -18.03
N LEU A 268 14.94 11.48 -16.87
CA LEU A 268 16.16 10.79 -16.43
C LEU A 268 15.89 9.65 -15.45
N LEU A 269 14.64 9.38 -15.14
CA LEU A 269 14.22 8.34 -14.19
C LEU A 269 13.67 7.14 -14.93
N THR A 270 14.08 5.96 -14.50
CA THR A 270 13.51 4.70 -15.00
C THR A 270 12.15 4.46 -14.36
N GLN A 271 11.16 4.08 -15.17
CA GLN A 271 9.81 3.80 -14.71
C GLN A 271 9.62 2.29 -14.56
N VAL A 272 9.28 1.84 -13.36
CA VAL A 272 9.01 0.43 -13.08
C VAL A 272 7.58 0.28 -12.57
N ASN A 273 6.77 -0.47 -13.33
CA ASN A 273 5.42 -0.82 -12.91
C ASN A 273 5.45 -2.03 -11.97
N THR A 274 4.80 -1.89 -10.83
CA THR A 274 4.72 -2.94 -9.81
C THR A 274 3.42 -2.79 -8.99
N ILE A 275 3.30 -3.54 -7.89
CA ILE A 275 2.11 -3.53 -7.03
C ILE A 275 2.47 -2.96 -5.66
N CYS A 276 1.58 -2.13 -5.14
CA CYS A 276 1.69 -1.55 -3.80
C CYS A 276 1.71 -2.64 -2.73
N THR A 277 2.69 -2.61 -1.83
CA THR A 277 2.89 -3.61 -0.78
C THR A 277 1.98 -3.46 0.44
N TYR A 278 1.12 -2.45 0.52
CA TYR A 278 0.36 -2.20 1.74
C TYR A 278 -0.87 -3.10 1.89
N CYS A 279 -2.05 -2.62 1.54
CA CYS A 279 -3.29 -3.38 1.80
C CYS A 279 -3.67 -4.32 0.65
N GLY A 280 -4.64 -5.19 0.92
CA GLY A 280 -5.12 -6.20 -0.03
C GLY A 280 -5.88 -5.67 -1.25
N VAL A 281 -5.97 -4.36 -1.45
CA VAL A 281 -6.53 -3.78 -2.68
C VAL A 281 -5.69 -4.14 -3.91
N GLY A 282 -4.35 -4.20 -3.76
CA GLY A 282 -3.46 -4.53 -4.87
C GLY A 282 -3.35 -3.42 -5.92
N CYS A 283 -3.20 -2.16 -5.47
CA CYS A 283 -3.06 -1.01 -6.37
C CYS A 283 -1.81 -1.14 -7.24
N GLY A 284 -1.96 -0.96 -8.55
CA GLY A 284 -0.83 -0.79 -9.47
C GLY A 284 -0.14 0.55 -9.23
N VAL A 285 1.18 0.52 -9.10
CA VAL A 285 2.04 1.71 -8.93
C VAL A 285 3.12 1.74 -9.97
N THR A 286 3.56 2.95 -10.32
CA THR A 286 4.76 3.20 -11.12
C THR A 286 5.81 3.84 -10.20
N LEU A 287 6.93 3.17 -10.02
CA LEU A 287 8.07 3.67 -9.27
C LEU A 287 9.00 4.42 -10.23
N TYR A 288 9.34 5.65 -9.90
CA TYR A 288 10.30 6.47 -10.65
C TYR A 288 11.66 6.39 -9.95
N VAL A 289 12.60 5.72 -10.60
CA VAL A 289 13.88 5.29 -10.02
C VAL A 289 15.03 6.05 -10.64
N ASP A 290 15.88 6.58 -9.80
CA ASP A 290 17.21 7.05 -10.18
C ASP A 290 18.19 5.87 -10.05
N GLU A 291 18.56 5.26 -11.17
CA GLU A 291 19.46 4.10 -11.21
C GLU A 291 20.85 4.41 -10.66
N ALA A 292 21.35 5.63 -10.89
CA ALA A 292 22.69 6.02 -10.45
C ALA A 292 22.83 6.02 -8.92
N SER A 293 21.79 6.46 -8.22
CA SER A 293 21.75 6.45 -6.74
C SER A 293 21.04 5.23 -6.16
N ASN A 294 20.47 4.35 -6.99
CA ASN A 294 19.64 3.21 -6.58
C ASN A 294 18.49 3.64 -5.63
N ARG A 295 17.74 4.70 -6.02
CA ARG A 295 16.69 5.28 -5.17
C ARG A 295 15.40 5.54 -5.92
N ILE A 296 14.28 5.25 -5.27
CA ILE A 296 12.95 5.70 -5.70
C ILE A 296 12.86 7.19 -5.37
N ARG A 297 12.53 8.00 -6.37
CA ARG A 297 12.36 9.45 -6.21
C ARG A 297 10.93 9.80 -5.86
N TYR A 298 9.96 9.23 -6.57
CA TYR A 298 8.53 9.38 -6.27
C TYR A 298 7.74 8.20 -6.85
N VAL A 299 6.46 8.16 -6.51
CA VAL A 299 5.54 7.08 -6.90
C VAL A 299 4.26 7.67 -7.47
N GLU A 300 3.82 7.14 -8.60
CA GLU A 300 2.51 7.43 -9.18
C GLU A 300 1.61 6.19 -9.22
N GLY A 301 0.30 6.42 -9.22
CA GLY A 301 -0.66 5.35 -9.48
C GLY A 301 -0.64 4.97 -10.95
N ASN A 302 -0.55 3.68 -11.24
CA ASN A 302 -0.61 3.18 -12.61
C ASN A 302 -2.04 3.34 -13.16
N ARG A 303 -2.20 4.19 -14.18
CA ARG A 303 -3.51 4.50 -14.78
C ARG A 303 -4.12 3.31 -15.52
N ASN A 304 -3.30 2.36 -15.97
CA ASN A 304 -3.72 1.15 -16.67
C ASN A 304 -4.10 0.01 -15.71
N SER A 305 -3.95 0.20 -14.40
CA SER A 305 -4.36 -0.81 -13.42
C SER A 305 -5.90 -0.88 -13.32
N PRO A 306 -6.50 -2.06 -13.48
CA PRO A 306 -7.95 -2.24 -13.38
C PRO A 306 -8.49 -1.98 -11.97
N VAL A 307 -7.60 -2.08 -10.97
CA VAL A 307 -7.95 -2.01 -9.54
C VAL A 307 -8.09 -0.56 -9.07
N ASN A 308 -7.13 0.30 -9.41
CA ASN A 308 -7.04 1.65 -8.86
C ASN A 308 -7.06 2.78 -9.90
N GLN A 309 -6.96 2.48 -11.19
CA GLN A 309 -7.10 3.46 -12.30
C GLN A 309 -6.28 4.75 -12.07
N GLY A 310 -5.08 4.61 -11.49
CA GLY A 310 -4.19 5.73 -11.17
C GLY A 310 -4.40 6.35 -9.78
N LEU A 311 -5.45 6.03 -9.06
CA LEU A 311 -5.66 6.51 -7.69
C LEU A 311 -4.74 5.78 -6.70
N LEU A 312 -4.26 6.50 -5.70
CA LEU A 312 -3.52 5.95 -4.56
C LEU A 312 -3.99 6.61 -3.26
N CYS A 313 -3.77 5.95 -2.14
CA CYS A 313 -3.85 6.58 -0.82
C CYS A 313 -2.50 7.19 -0.42
N VAL A 314 -2.48 7.91 0.69
CA VAL A 314 -1.26 8.55 1.24
C VAL A 314 -0.11 7.55 1.40
N LYS A 315 -0.38 6.34 1.89
CA LYS A 315 0.63 5.27 2.05
C LYS A 315 1.21 4.80 0.71
N GLY A 316 0.35 4.48 -0.24
CA GLY A 316 0.77 3.98 -1.55
C GLY A 316 1.57 4.99 -2.34
N ARG A 317 1.27 6.29 -2.19
CA ARG A 317 1.97 7.37 -2.90
C ARG A 317 3.24 7.82 -2.21
N PHE A 318 3.22 7.99 -0.89
CA PHE A 318 4.30 8.65 -0.16
C PHE A 318 5.04 7.75 0.82
N GLY A 319 4.50 6.57 1.12
CA GLY A 319 5.02 5.66 2.14
C GLY A 319 6.13 4.72 1.67
N PHE A 320 6.97 5.10 0.71
CA PHE A 320 8.04 4.24 0.18
C PHE A 320 9.40 4.42 0.87
N ASP A 321 9.54 5.37 1.79
CA ASP A 321 10.83 5.67 2.45
C ASP A 321 11.39 4.47 3.23
N PHE A 322 10.52 3.56 3.71
CA PHE A 322 10.95 2.35 4.41
C PHE A 322 11.90 1.48 3.56
N ILE A 323 11.73 1.47 2.23
CA ILE A 323 12.57 0.70 1.31
C ILE A 323 14.02 1.19 1.37
N GLN A 324 14.19 2.51 1.49
CA GLN A 324 15.47 3.22 1.46
C GLN A 324 15.95 3.65 2.85
N SER A 325 15.33 3.13 3.91
CA SER A 325 15.68 3.47 5.29
C SER A 325 17.09 2.96 5.64
N GLU A 326 17.85 3.77 6.36
CA GLU A 326 19.16 3.37 6.89
C GLU A 326 19.07 2.27 7.96
N GLU A 327 17.88 2.03 8.50
CA GLU A 327 17.60 0.98 9.49
C GLU A 327 17.34 -0.39 8.84
N ARG A 328 17.42 -0.50 7.51
CA ARG A 328 17.28 -1.78 6.81
C ARG A 328 18.37 -2.75 7.24
N LEU A 329 17.99 -3.99 7.48
CA LEU A 329 18.94 -5.08 7.66
C LEU A 329 19.74 -5.30 6.37
N THR A 330 21.06 -5.34 6.50
CA THR A 330 21.99 -5.46 5.37
C THR A 330 22.89 -6.67 5.45
N THR A 331 22.99 -7.32 6.62
CA THR A 331 23.89 -8.44 6.89
C THR A 331 23.17 -9.41 7.84
N PRO A 332 23.35 -10.73 7.70
CA PRO A 332 22.85 -11.68 8.68
C PRO A 332 23.38 -11.40 10.09
N LEU A 333 22.55 -11.61 11.10
CA LEU A 333 22.94 -11.46 12.50
C LEU A 333 22.76 -12.79 13.22
N ILE A 334 23.70 -13.13 14.11
CA ILE A 334 23.60 -14.28 15.00
C ILE A 334 23.83 -13.85 16.45
N ARG A 335 23.18 -14.53 17.39
CA ARG A 335 23.31 -14.23 18.81
C ARG A 335 24.57 -14.89 19.38
N LYS A 336 25.46 -14.09 19.94
CA LYS A 336 26.65 -14.50 20.70
C LYS A 336 26.70 -13.71 22.00
N ASP A 337 26.84 -14.36 23.12
CA ASP A 337 26.92 -13.72 24.44
C ASP A 337 25.81 -12.69 24.69
N ASP A 338 24.55 -13.06 24.37
CA ASP A 338 23.33 -12.24 24.45
C ASP A 338 23.23 -11.04 23.48
N GLU A 339 24.24 -10.80 22.63
CA GLU A 339 24.22 -9.74 21.63
C GLU A 339 24.05 -10.30 20.20
N LEU A 340 23.30 -9.59 19.35
CA LEU A 340 23.21 -9.87 17.93
C LEU A 340 24.41 -9.25 17.21
N VAL A 341 25.26 -10.10 16.62
CA VAL A 341 26.46 -9.67 15.91
C VAL A 341 26.39 -10.05 14.43
N PRO A 342 27.01 -9.26 13.53
CA PRO A 342 27.07 -9.59 12.11
C PRO A 342 27.76 -10.96 11.85
N ALA A 343 27.21 -11.72 10.91
CA ALA A 343 27.72 -13.01 10.50
C ALA A 343 27.70 -13.12 8.96
N SER A 344 28.44 -14.08 8.40
CA SER A 344 28.32 -14.42 7.00
C SER A 344 27.04 -15.21 6.71
N TRP A 345 26.58 -15.19 5.46
CA TRP A 345 25.46 -16.05 5.03
C TRP A 345 25.72 -17.53 5.28
N GLN A 346 26.94 -17.99 5.04
CA GLN A 346 27.32 -19.37 5.28
C GLN A 346 27.18 -19.74 6.75
N GLU A 347 27.74 -18.95 7.67
CA GLU A 347 27.68 -19.18 9.12
C GLU A 347 26.22 -19.18 9.61
N ALA A 348 25.41 -18.24 9.14
CA ALA A 348 24.01 -18.14 9.55
C ALA A 348 23.17 -19.34 9.04
N ILE A 349 23.33 -19.72 7.76
CA ILE A 349 22.61 -20.84 7.15
C ILE A 349 23.00 -22.17 7.80
N GLU A 350 24.31 -22.41 8.00
CA GLU A 350 24.82 -23.62 8.66
C GLU A 350 24.29 -23.75 10.10
N LEU A 351 24.29 -22.64 10.85
CA LEU A 351 23.75 -22.61 12.22
C LEU A 351 22.24 -22.95 12.24
N VAL A 352 21.44 -22.35 11.32
CA VAL A 352 20.01 -22.63 11.22
C VAL A 352 19.76 -24.09 10.88
N ALA A 353 20.49 -24.65 9.89
CA ALA A 353 20.35 -26.03 9.46
C ALA A 353 20.75 -27.02 10.57
N GLU A 354 21.86 -26.78 11.27
CA GLU A 354 22.35 -27.59 12.39
C GLU A 354 21.32 -27.61 13.53
N ARG A 355 20.86 -26.43 13.96
CA ARG A 355 19.95 -26.30 15.10
C ARG A 355 18.59 -26.94 14.83
N PHE A 356 17.96 -26.68 13.67
CA PHE A 356 16.70 -27.31 13.33
C PHE A 356 16.84 -28.82 13.16
N THR A 357 17.95 -29.32 12.60
CA THR A 357 18.23 -30.75 12.49
C THR A 357 18.35 -31.38 13.87
N ALA A 358 19.13 -30.79 14.79
CA ALA A 358 19.31 -31.25 16.15
C ALA A 358 17.97 -31.28 16.94
N LEU A 359 17.18 -30.23 16.88
CA LEU A 359 15.89 -30.15 17.54
C LEU A 359 14.91 -31.22 16.98
N ARG A 360 14.86 -31.37 15.65
CA ARG A 360 14.05 -32.43 15.01
C ARG A 360 14.46 -33.84 15.46
N GLN A 361 15.76 -34.11 15.55
CA GLN A 361 16.28 -35.44 15.98
C GLN A 361 15.99 -35.70 17.45
N HIS A 362 16.06 -34.67 18.30
CA HIS A 362 15.91 -34.81 19.75
C HIS A 362 14.43 -34.85 20.20
N TYR A 363 13.59 -33.95 19.63
CA TYR A 363 12.21 -33.74 20.09
C TYR A 363 11.15 -34.17 19.06
N GLY A 364 11.54 -34.51 17.83
CA GLY A 364 10.63 -34.83 16.73
C GLY A 364 10.23 -33.59 15.91
N SER A 365 9.63 -33.83 14.75
CA SER A 365 9.24 -32.80 13.78
C SER A 365 8.19 -31.79 14.33
N ASP A 366 7.27 -32.31 15.17
CA ASP A 366 6.17 -31.49 15.73
C ASP A 366 6.63 -30.53 16.84
N ALA A 367 7.90 -30.61 17.28
CA ALA A 367 8.52 -29.60 18.15
C ALA A 367 8.99 -28.34 17.37
N LEU A 368 8.81 -28.33 16.05
CA LEU A 368 9.19 -27.22 15.18
C LEU A 368 7.94 -26.57 14.57
N ALA A 369 7.99 -25.26 14.40
CA ALA A 369 6.92 -24.50 13.76
C ALA A 369 7.48 -23.37 12.87
N GLY A 370 6.64 -22.84 11.98
CA GLY A 370 7.01 -21.73 11.11
C GLY A 370 5.85 -20.77 10.87
N PHE A 371 6.16 -19.46 10.90
CA PHE A 371 5.23 -18.39 10.54
C PHE A 371 5.64 -17.79 9.20
N SER A 372 4.79 -17.97 8.17
CA SER A 372 4.91 -17.37 6.86
C SER A 372 4.27 -15.99 6.85
N SER A 373 4.33 -15.27 5.72
CA SER A 373 3.91 -13.87 5.70
C SER A 373 3.06 -13.47 4.50
N ALA A 374 2.07 -12.63 4.75
CA ALA A 374 1.34 -11.92 3.71
C ALA A 374 2.14 -10.74 3.09
N LYS A 375 3.41 -10.56 3.45
CA LYS A 375 4.34 -9.57 2.88
C LYS A 375 5.27 -10.15 1.83
N THR A 376 5.40 -11.47 1.83
CA THR A 376 6.20 -12.21 0.86
C THR A 376 5.34 -12.62 -0.36
N THR A 377 6.00 -13.03 -1.44
CA THR A 377 5.32 -13.40 -2.70
C THR A 377 4.61 -14.75 -2.58
N ASN A 378 3.79 -15.09 -3.58
CA ASN A 378 3.18 -16.42 -3.68
C ASN A 378 4.26 -17.51 -3.71
N GLU A 379 5.32 -17.28 -4.47
CA GLU A 379 6.45 -18.19 -4.64
C GLU A 379 7.17 -18.43 -3.32
N GLU A 380 7.40 -17.39 -2.54
CA GLU A 380 8.06 -17.46 -1.24
C GLU A 380 7.19 -18.16 -0.20
N ASN A 381 5.90 -17.86 -0.14
CA ASN A 381 4.95 -18.57 0.71
C ASN A 381 4.86 -20.05 0.34
N TYR A 382 4.88 -20.36 -0.97
CA TYR A 382 4.89 -21.74 -1.47
C TYR A 382 6.15 -22.49 -1.00
N LEU A 383 7.32 -21.89 -1.15
CA LEU A 383 8.57 -22.53 -0.72
C LEU A 383 8.68 -22.65 0.79
N PHE A 384 8.19 -21.67 1.55
CA PHE A 384 8.22 -21.71 3.00
C PHE A 384 7.40 -22.89 3.55
N GLN A 385 6.15 -23.05 3.10
CA GLN A 385 5.32 -24.18 3.54
C GLN A 385 5.85 -25.54 3.00
N LYS A 386 6.46 -25.55 1.81
CA LYS A 386 7.13 -26.74 1.27
C LYS A 386 8.32 -27.13 2.15
N PHE A 387 9.13 -26.17 2.59
CA PHE A 387 10.25 -26.35 3.50
C PHE A 387 9.79 -26.96 4.84
N MET A 388 8.76 -26.39 5.45
CA MET A 388 8.21 -26.89 6.72
C MET A 388 7.76 -28.36 6.60
N ARG A 389 7.12 -28.72 5.50
CA ARG A 389 6.54 -30.05 5.30
C ARG A 389 7.53 -31.08 4.78
N ARG A 390 8.39 -30.69 3.81
CA ARG A 390 9.32 -31.60 3.17
C ARG A 390 10.60 -31.79 3.99
N GLU A 391 11.20 -30.68 4.47
CA GLU A 391 12.51 -30.73 5.16
C GLU A 391 12.37 -30.89 6.67
N LEU A 392 11.45 -30.15 7.31
CA LEU A 392 11.22 -30.26 8.74
C LEU A 392 10.23 -31.36 9.12
N GLY A 393 9.36 -31.79 8.21
CA GLY A 393 8.40 -32.91 8.40
C GLY A 393 7.21 -32.53 9.28
N THR A 394 6.80 -31.25 9.34
CA THR A 394 5.68 -30.79 10.17
C THR A 394 4.68 -29.97 9.37
N ASN A 395 3.40 -30.03 9.77
CA ASN A 395 2.33 -29.14 9.32
C ASN A 395 2.14 -27.91 10.24
N ASN A 396 3.00 -27.70 11.24
CA ASN A 396 2.98 -26.51 12.09
C ASN A 396 3.46 -25.28 11.28
N VAL A 397 2.69 -24.90 10.30
CA VAL A 397 2.93 -23.73 9.45
C VAL A 397 1.64 -22.93 9.33
N ASP A 398 1.70 -21.64 9.68
CA ASP A 398 0.58 -20.72 9.59
C ASP A 398 1.10 -19.30 9.23
N HIS A 399 0.22 -18.33 9.12
CA HIS A 399 0.61 -16.95 8.83
C HIS A 399 -0.44 -15.97 9.36
N CYS A 400 -0.20 -14.65 9.18
CA CYS A 400 -1.06 -13.59 9.71
C CYS A 400 -2.54 -13.64 9.30
N ALA A 401 -2.96 -14.50 8.35
CA ALA A 401 -4.38 -14.72 8.09
C ALA A 401 -5.10 -15.24 9.34
N ARG A 402 -4.38 -15.96 10.21
CA ARG A 402 -4.90 -16.42 11.50
C ARG A 402 -5.37 -15.26 12.38
N LEU A 403 -4.69 -14.15 12.33
CA LEU A 403 -5.02 -12.94 13.06
C LEU A 403 -5.98 -12.00 12.30
N CYS A 404 -6.34 -12.33 11.05
CA CYS A 404 -7.01 -11.39 10.13
C CYS A 404 -8.32 -11.95 9.58
N HIS A 405 -8.27 -12.95 8.72
CA HIS A 405 -9.40 -13.45 7.93
C HIS A 405 -9.56 -14.98 7.95
N ALA A 406 -9.01 -15.66 8.95
CA ALA A 406 -9.23 -17.11 9.12
C ALA A 406 -10.72 -17.45 9.21
N SER A 407 -11.53 -16.63 9.90
CA SER A 407 -13.00 -16.78 9.96
C SER A 407 -13.65 -16.69 8.59
N THR A 408 -13.15 -15.80 7.69
CA THR A 408 -13.63 -15.73 6.31
C THR A 408 -13.34 -17.02 5.55
N VAL A 409 -12.11 -17.54 5.67
CA VAL A 409 -11.70 -18.78 4.99
C VAL A 409 -12.59 -19.93 5.45
N THR A 410 -12.67 -20.17 6.75
CA THR A 410 -13.45 -21.30 7.30
C THR A 410 -14.96 -21.15 7.09
N GLY A 411 -15.51 -19.95 7.31
CA GLY A 411 -16.96 -19.70 7.22
C GLY A 411 -17.47 -19.74 5.79
N LEU A 412 -16.77 -19.09 4.83
CA LEU A 412 -17.19 -19.12 3.43
C LEU A 412 -16.87 -20.46 2.76
N GLU A 413 -15.75 -21.12 3.12
CA GLU A 413 -15.48 -22.49 2.63
C GLU A 413 -16.62 -23.43 3.02
N ALA A 414 -17.06 -23.39 4.28
CA ALA A 414 -18.17 -24.19 4.76
C ALA A 414 -19.49 -23.85 4.04
N SER A 415 -19.81 -22.58 3.83
CA SER A 415 -21.08 -22.15 3.22
C SER A 415 -21.10 -22.26 1.71
N LEU A 416 -19.99 -21.99 1.02
CA LEU A 416 -19.93 -21.81 -0.45
C LEU A 416 -18.94 -22.77 -1.14
N GLY A 417 -18.02 -23.36 -0.39
CA GLY A 417 -16.91 -24.17 -0.89
C GLY A 417 -15.68 -23.35 -1.32
N SER A 418 -15.64 -22.04 -1.04
CA SER A 418 -14.50 -21.17 -1.30
C SER A 418 -14.45 -20.03 -0.31
N GLY A 419 -13.31 -19.79 0.33
CA GLY A 419 -13.10 -18.78 1.36
C GLY A 419 -12.68 -17.40 0.82
N ALA A 420 -13.03 -17.05 -0.41
CA ALA A 420 -12.56 -15.83 -1.08
C ALA A 420 -13.69 -14.87 -1.46
N MET A 421 -13.32 -13.63 -1.77
CA MET A 421 -14.22 -12.59 -2.29
C MET A 421 -14.92 -13.07 -3.56
N THR A 422 -16.24 -12.95 -3.64
CA THR A 422 -17.02 -13.52 -4.74
C THR A 422 -17.00 -12.68 -6.01
N ASN A 423 -16.90 -11.36 -5.88
CA ASN A 423 -16.95 -10.40 -6.97
C ASN A 423 -15.60 -9.69 -7.16
N ASP A 424 -15.43 -8.96 -8.24
CA ASP A 424 -14.29 -8.07 -8.44
C ASP A 424 -14.59 -6.62 -7.99
N ILE A 425 -13.55 -5.80 -7.86
CA ILE A 425 -13.69 -4.39 -7.43
C ILE A 425 -14.55 -3.58 -8.41
N PRO A 426 -14.43 -3.71 -9.74
CA PRO A 426 -15.31 -3.01 -10.68
C PRO A 426 -16.80 -3.33 -10.52
N SER A 427 -17.17 -4.48 -9.97
CA SER A 427 -18.58 -4.84 -9.71
C SER A 427 -19.30 -3.86 -8.76
N ILE A 428 -18.56 -3.03 -8.00
CA ILE A 428 -19.12 -1.96 -7.16
C ILE A 428 -20.06 -1.05 -7.96
N ASP A 429 -19.70 -0.73 -9.19
CA ASP A 429 -20.47 0.18 -10.06
C ASP A 429 -21.83 -0.38 -10.51
N HIS A 430 -22.10 -1.67 -10.26
CA HIS A 430 -23.32 -2.38 -10.63
C HIS A 430 -24.21 -2.72 -9.43
N SER A 431 -23.84 -2.31 -8.21
CA SER A 431 -24.63 -2.54 -7.00
C SER A 431 -25.78 -1.54 -6.88
N ASP A 432 -26.93 -2.00 -6.41
CA ASP A 432 -28.06 -1.13 -6.04
C ASP A 432 -28.02 -0.74 -4.57
N LEU A 433 -27.54 -1.68 -3.74
CA LEU A 433 -27.30 -1.47 -2.31
C LEU A 433 -25.91 -1.98 -1.94
N ILE A 434 -25.16 -1.15 -1.24
CA ILE A 434 -23.88 -1.50 -0.64
C ILE A 434 -24.05 -1.49 0.87
N PHE A 435 -23.80 -2.63 1.51
CA PHE A 435 -23.82 -2.76 2.97
C PHE A 435 -22.39 -2.99 3.48
N ILE A 436 -21.87 -2.03 4.22
CA ILE A 436 -20.59 -2.13 4.92
C ILE A 436 -20.84 -2.50 6.37
N ILE A 437 -20.25 -3.61 6.83
CA ILE A 437 -20.34 -4.04 8.23
C ILE A 437 -18.95 -4.40 8.78
N GLY A 438 -18.56 -3.82 9.92
CA GLY A 438 -17.28 -4.11 10.57
C GLY A 438 -16.06 -3.80 9.73
N SER A 439 -16.09 -2.69 8.94
CA SER A 439 -15.00 -2.29 8.06
C SER A 439 -14.86 -0.78 7.94
N ASP A 440 -13.82 -0.19 8.51
CA ASP A 440 -13.42 1.20 8.21
C ASP A 440 -12.73 1.24 6.84
N THR A 441 -13.53 1.18 5.78
CA THR A 441 -13.06 1.02 4.40
C THR A 441 -12.24 2.22 3.94
N SER A 442 -12.57 3.45 4.36
CA SER A 442 -11.81 4.66 4.03
C SER A 442 -10.39 4.64 4.61
N ALA A 443 -10.21 4.11 5.82
CA ALA A 443 -8.89 4.04 6.47
C ALA A 443 -8.09 2.79 6.05
N ALA A 444 -8.74 1.62 5.98
CA ALA A 444 -8.09 0.34 5.76
C ALA A 444 -7.91 -0.02 4.28
N HIS A 445 -8.87 0.34 3.40
CA HIS A 445 -8.89 0.04 1.96
C HIS A 445 -9.32 1.27 1.15
N PRO A 446 -8.56 2.40 1.19
CA PRO A 446 -9.03 3.72 0.76
C PRO A 446 -9.50 3.77 -0.70
N ILE A 447 -8.90 2.97 -1.59
CA ILE A 447 -9.27 2.96 -3.01
C ILE A 447 -10.63 2.28 -3.22
N ILE A 448 -10.89 1.15 -2.54
CA ILE A 448 -12.24 0.55 -2.55
C ILE A 448 -13.24 1.54 -1.94
N GLY A 449 -12.87 2.23 -0.84
CA GLY A 449 -13.67 3.31 -0.28
C GLY A 449 -14.00 4.41 -1.30
N SER A 450 -13.03 4.82 -2.13
CA SER A 450 -13.28 5.80 -3.20
C SER A 450 -14.22 5.26 -4.28
N HIS A 451 -14.10 3.99 -4.68
CA HIS A 451 -15.05 3.37 -5.63
C HIS A 451 -16.47 3.35 -5.07
N ILE A 452 -16.64 2.94 -3.81
CA ILE A 452 -17.96 2.93 -3.15
C ILE A 452 -18.52 4.35 -3.05
N LYS A 453 -17.75 5.32 -2.55
CA LYS A 453 -18.17 6.73 -2.49
C LYS A 453 -18.58 7.27 -3.85
N ARG A 454 -17.84 6.93 -4.90
CA ARG A 454 -18.16 7.31 -6.27
C ARG A 454 -19.49 6.72 -6.75
N ALA A 455 -19.72 5.43 -6.53
CA ALA A 455 -20.98 4.77 -6.91
C ALA A 455 -22.19 5.42 -6.21
N VAL A 456 -22.02 5.77 -4.92
CA VAL A 456 -23.05 6.45 -4.11
C VAL A 456 -23.29 7.89 -4.61
N THR A 457 -22.24 8.67 -4.79
CA THR A 457 -22.32 10.07 -5.22
C THR A 457 -22.90 10.20 -6.63
N MET A 458 -22.65 9.23 -7.50
CA MET A 458 -23.24 9.17 -8.85
C MET A 458 -24.67 8.66 -8.85
N GLY A 459 -25.26 8.34 -7.71
CA GLY A 459 -26.63 7.84 -7.59
C GLY A 459 -26.84 6.41 -8.11
N LYS A 460 -25.76 5.63 -8.30
CA LYS A 460 -25.85 4.25 -8.76
C LYS A 460 -26.23 3.28 -7.64
N ALA A 461 -25.76 3.53 -6.41
CA ALA A 461 -26.00 2.67 -5.27
C ALA A 461 -26.43 3.47 -4.04
N ARG A 462 -27.22 2.84 -3.16
CA ARG A 462 -27.43 3.30 -1.79
C ARG A 462 -26.35 2.69 -0.90
N LEU A 463 -25.95 3.40 0.15
CA LEU A 463 -24.96 2.92 1.13
C LEU A 463 -25.61 2.79 2.51
N VAL A 464 -25.38 1.66 3.16
CA VAL A 464 -25.68 1.43 4.58
C VAL A 464 -24.38 1.04 5.28
N VAL A 465 -24.16 1.56 6.48
CA VAL A 465 -22.98 1.27 7.31
C VAL A 465 -23.40 0.80 8.69
N ALA A 466 -22.87 -0.33 9.13
CA ALA A 466 -22.97 -0.84 10.50
C ALA A 466 -21.55 -0.97 11.08
N ASP A 467 -21.22 -0.12 12.05
CA ASP A 467 -19.91 -0.12 12.73
C ASP A 467 -20.03 0.54 14.11
N PRO A 468 -19.39 0.02 15.17
CA PRO A 468 -19.36 0.64 16.49
C PRO A 468 -18.83 2.07 16.52
N LYS A 469 -17.91 2.38 15.62
CA LYS A 469 -17.33 3.72 15.41
C LYS A 469 -18.00 4.36 14.19
N ARG A 470 -18.42 5.62 14.29
CA ARG A 470 -18.89 6.37 13.12
C ARG A 470 -17.73 6.65 12.18
N ILE A 471 -17.48 5.70 11.29
CA ILE A 471 -16.43 5.78 10.26
C ILE A 471 -16.79 6.84 9.20
N GLU A 472 -15.81 7.28 8.40
CA GLU A 472 -16.03 8.28 7.33
C GLU A 472 -17.13 7.85 6.33
N MET A 473 -17.21 6.56 5.99
CA MET A 473 -18.23 6.03 5.08
C MET A 473 -19.66 6.28 5.57
N ALA A 474 -19.86 6.41 6.90
CA ALA A 474 -21.17 6.72 7.48
C ALA A 474 -21.67 8.13 7.14
N ASP A 475 -20.77 9.03 6.74
CA ASP A 475 -21.13 10.39 6.33
C ASP A 475 -21.72 10.42 4.90
N HIS A 476 -21.52 9.35 4.12
CA HIS A 476 -22.10 9.11 2.79
C HIS A 476 -23.27 8.13 2.80
N ALA A 477 -23.57 7.52 3.97
CA ALA A 477 -24.58 6.48 4.08
C ALA A 477 -25.99 7.07 4.24
N SER A 478 -26.96 6.43 3.62
CA SER A 478 -28.39 6.71 3.84
C SER A 478 -28.90 6.21 5.21
N LEU A 479 -28.20 5.21 5.78
CA LEU A 479 -28.49 4.65 7.09
C LEU A 479 -27.18 4.23 7.79
N TYR A 480 -27.01 4.63 9.05
CA TYR A 480 -25.89 4.24 9.91
C TYR A 480 -26.38 3.56 11.19
N LEU A 481 -25.87 2.37 11.47
CA LEU A 481 -26.19 1.57 12.64
C LEU A 481 -24.95 1.47 13.54
N ALA A 482 -25.04 2.04 14.75
CA ALA A 482 -23.98 1.98 15.76
C ALA A 482 -24.22 0.78 16.70
N HIS A 483 -24.01 -0.44 16.20
CA HIS A 483 -24.18 -1.64 17.02
C HIS A 483 -23.03 -1.82 18.03
N ARG A 484 -23.29 -2.50 19.14
CA ARG A 484 -22.26 -2.81 20.13
C ARG A 484 -21.30 -3.86 19.58
N PRO A 485 -19.97 -3.76 19.86
CA PRO A 485 -19.01 -4.79 19.44
C PRO A 485 -19.42 -6.19 19.92
N GLY A 486 -19.25 -7.20 19.06
CA GLY A 486 -19.57 -8.61 19.34
C GLY A 486 -21.05 -8.96 19.29
N THR A 487 -21.90 -8.11 18.68
CA THR A 487 -23.35 -8.37 18.54
C THR A 487 -23.79 -8.57 17.09
N ASP A 488 -22.87 -8.91 16.22
CA ASP A 488 -23.06 -8.99 14.76
C ASP A 488 -24.08 -10.08 14.39
N VAL A 489 -23.94 -11.30 14.93
CA VAL A 489 -24.91 -12.40 14.68
C VAL A 489 -26.31 -12.01 15.11
N MET A 490 -26.47 -11.31 16.26
CA MET A 490 -27.76 -10.86 16.75
C MET A 490 -28.42 -9.89 15.76
N LEU A 491 -27.65 -8.93 15.22
CA LEU A 491 -28.12 -8.00 14.19
C LEU A 491 -28.51 -8.74 12.91
N LEU A 492 -27.62 -9.60 12.40
CA LEU A 492 -27.84 -10.33 11.14
C LEU A 492 -29.03 -11.28 11.21
N ASN A 493 -29.21 -12.02 12.32
CA ASN A 493 -30.37 -12.88 12.53
C ASN A 493 -31.68 -12.07 12.62
N GLY A 494 -31.64 -10.90 13.26
CA GLY A 494 -32.80 -10.00 13.28
C GLY A 494 -33.20 -9.49 11.89
N LEU A 495 -32.19 -9.17 11.03
CA LEU A 495 -32.44 -8.81 9.64
C LEU A 495 -33.10 -9.95 8.87
N MET A 496 -32.54 -11.17 8.99
CA MET A 496 -33.06 -12.36 8.32
C MET A 496 -34.48 -12.72 8.82
N GLN A 497 -34.78 -12.54 10.11
CA GLN A 497 -36.14 -12.72 10.65
C GLN A 497 -37.12 -11.81 9.94
N GLN A 498 -36.81 -10.51 9.80
CA GLN A 498 -37.71 -9.55 9.16
C GLN A 498 -37.88 -9.84 7.66
N ILE A 499 -36.79 -10.22 6.98
CA ILE A 499 -36.80 -10.60 5.54
C ILE A 499 -37.74 -11.80 5.31
N ILE A 500 -37.68 -12.81 6.21
CA ILE A 500 -38.52 -14.02 6.07
C ILE A 500 -39.99 -13.69 6.44
N GLN A 501 -40.22 -12.96 7.52
CA GLN A 501 -41.58 -12.60 8.00
C GLN A 501 -42.33 -11.76 6.98
N HIS A 502 -41.65 -10.88 6.24
CA HIS A 502 -42.24 -10.02 5.22
C HIS A 502 -42.18 -10.59 3.81
N ASP A 503 -41.71 -11.83 3.64
CA ASP A 503 -41.61 -12.53 2.35
C ASP A 503 -40.73 -11.82 1.32
N TRP A 504 -39.62 -11.19 1.76
CA TRP A 504 -38.65 -10.49 0.91
C TRP A 504 -37.49 -11.36 0.46
N HIS A 505 -37.45 -12.65 0.82
CA HIS A 505 -36.40 -13.59 0.42
C HIS A 505 -36.63 -14.18 -0.98
N ASP A 506 -35.55 -14.56 -1.66
CA ASP A 506 -35.62 -15.14 -3.03
C ASP A 506 -35.86 -16.67 -2.95
N LYS A 507 -37.14 -17.04 -2.97
CA LYS A 507 -37.59 -18.46 -2.92
C LYS A 507 -37.09 -19.28 -4.10
N ALA A 508 -37.00 -18.67 -5.28
CA ALA A 508 -36.58 -19.38 -6.50
C ALA A 508 -35.10 -19.71 -6.46
N TYR A 509 -34.27 -18.75 -6.04
CA TYR A 509 -32.84 -18.95 -5.86
C TYR A 509 -32.56 -19.99 -4.76
N ILE A 510 -33.26 -19.92 -3.63
CA ILE A 510 -33.13 -20.89 -2.53
C ILE A 510 -33.42 -22.30 -3.01
N ALA A 511 -34.58 -22.52 -3.66
CA ALA A 511 -34.99 -23.84 -4.14
C ALA A 511 -33.97 -24.43 -5.15
N ALA A 512 -33.45 -23.59 -6.05
CA ALA A 512 -32.53 -24.02 -7.09
C ALA A 512 -31.09 -24.26 -6.59
N ARG A 513 -30.58 -23.43 -5.69
CA ARG A 513 -29.14 -23.31 -5.44
C ARG A 513 -28.70 -23.54 -3.99
N VAL A 514 -29.65 -23.63 -3.04
CA VAL A 514 -29.32 -23.62 -1.60
C VAL A 514 -29.84 -24.88 -0.91
N GLU A 515 -29.22 -25.24 0.21
CA GLU A 515 -29.68 -26.27 1.16
C GLU A 515 -29.63 -25.71 2.59
N GLY A 516 -30.36 -26.32 3.51
CA GLY A 516 -30.37 -25.96 4.93
C GLY A 516 -31.28 -24.78 5.30
N PHE A 517 -32.15 -24.28 4.39
CA PHE A 517 -33.04 -23.16 4.66
C PHE A 517 -33.98 -23.39 5.85
N GLU A 518 -34.55 -24.58 6.01
CA GLU A 518 -35.49 -24.92 7.09
C GLU A 518 -34.84 -24.80 8.47
N ALA A 519 -33.57 -25.21 8.61
CA ALA A 519 -32.83 -25.09 9.86
C ALA A 519 -32.53 -23.61 10.20
N LEU A 520 -32.13 -22.82 9.21
CA LEU A 520 -31.96 -21.37 9.39
C LEU A 520 -33.28 -20.70 9.77
N GLN A 521 -34.35 -21.01 9.05
CA GLN A 521 -35.69 -20.42 9.28
C GLN A 521 -36.17 -20.70 10.72
N ALA A 522 -36.00 -21.95 11.19
CA ALA A 522 -36.37 -22.32 12.56
C ALA A 522 -35.61 -21.51 13.62
N GLU A 523 -34.32 -21.27 13.41
CA GLU A 523 -33.48 -20.47 14.30
C GLU A 523 -33.90 -19.01 14.30
N VAL A 524 -33.94 -18.37 13.13
CA VAL A 524 -34.10 -16.90 13.02
C VAL A 524 -35.53 -16.45 13.31
N LEU A 525 -36.55 -17.31 13.14
CA LEU A 525 -37.93 -17.01 13.53
C LEU A 525 -38.14 -17.11 15.04
N SER A 526 -37.16 -17.51 15.84
CA SER A 526 -37.20 -17.46 17.29
C SER A 526 -37.55 -16.04 17.79
N PRO A 527 -38.41 -15.92 18.83
CA PRO A 527 -38.71 -14.61 19.45
C PRO A 527 -37.49 -13.88 20.00
N ALA A 528 -36.36 -14.57 20.16
CA ALA A 528 -35.10 -13.99 20.60
C ALA A 528 -34.55 -12.94 19.61
N TYR A 529 -34.88 -13.04 18.34
CA TYR A 529 -34.42 -12.14 17.28
C TYR A 529 -35.47 -11.09 16.84
N ALA A 530 -36.55 -10.95 17.62
CA ALA A 530 -37.53 -9.89 17.38
C ALA A 530 -36.86 -8.49 17.48
N PRO A 531 -37.25 -7.49 16.66
CA PRO A 531 -36.57 -6.19 16.55
C PRO A 531 -36.32 -5.47 17.90
N ASP A 532 -37.26 -5.61 18.87
CA ASP A 532 -37.12 -5.06 20.23
C ASP A 532 -36.02 -5.77 21.03
N LYS A 533 -35.85 -7.09 20.86
CA LYS A 533 -34.76 -7.88 21.48
C LYS A 533 -33.42 -7.58 20.84
N VAL A 534 -33.38 -7.49 19.51
CA VAL A 534 -32.19 -7.05 18.76
C VAL A 534 -31.75 -5.66 19.23
N ALA A 535 -32.70 -4.71 19.37
CA ALA A 535 -32.40 -3.36 19.87
C ALA A 535 -31.78 -3.38 21.28
N LEU A 536 -32.34 -4.20 22.19
CA LEU A 536 -31.81 -4.34 23.56
C LEU A 536 -30.37 -4.81 23.60
N VAL A 537 -30.05 -5.84 22.80
CA VAL A 537 -28.71 -6.45 22.77
C VAL A 537 -27.71 -5.60 21.98
N THR A 538 -28.07 -5.16 20.77
CA THR A 538 -27.18 -4.47 19.86
C THR A 538 -27.07 -2.96 20.12
N GLY A 539 -28.07 -2.35 20.73
CA GLY A 539 -28.18 -0.89 20.85
C GLY A 539 -28.73 -0.21 19.59
N VAL A 540 -29.02 -0.95 18.53
CA VAL A 540 -29.62 -0.43 17.29
C VAL A 540 -31.12 -0.30 17.43
N PRO A 541 -31.75 0.86 17.17
CA PRO A 541 -33.20 1.02 17.23
C PRO A 541 -33.95 0.01 16.36
N ALA A 542 -35.06 -0.53 16.87
CA ALA A 542 -35.83 -1.58 16.18
C ALA A 542 -36.30 -1.17 14.79
N GLU A 543 -36.72 0.08 14.61
CA GLU A 543 -37.11 0.63 13.31
C GLU A 543 -35.95 0.65 12.29
N GLN A 544 -34.71 0.85 12.72
CA GLN A 544 -33.54 0.79 11.83
C GLN A 544 -33.22 -0.65 11.41
N VAL A 545 -33.44 -1.63 12.28
CA VAL A 545 -33.32 -3.06 11.95
C VAL A 545 -34.32 -3.44 10.86
N ILE A 546 -35.61 -3.03 11.05
CA ILE A 546 -36.68 -3.30 10.06
C ILE A 546 -36.36 -2.60 8.72
N GLU A 547 -35.93 -1.33 8.76
CA GLU A 547 -35.61 -0.58 7.53
C GLU A 547 -34.44 -1.19 6.79
N LEU A 548 -33.36 -1.59 7.47
CA LEU A 548 -32.24 -2.25 6.82
C LEU A 548 -32.66 -3.61 6.21
N ALA A 549 -33.46 -4.41 6.93
CA ALA A 549 -34.00 -5.66 6.41
C ALA A 549 -34.83 -5.44 5.13
N ARG A 550 -35.68 -4.40 5.12
CA ARG A 550 -36.44 -4.00 3.94
C ARG A 550 -35.53 -3.60 2.77
N LEU A 551 -34.51 -2.77 3.03
CA LEU A 551 -33.57 -2.33 2.01
C LEU A 551 -32.84 -3.51 1.38
N ILE A 552 -32.35 -4.47 2.16
CA ILE A 552 -31.63 -5.65 1.67
C ILE A 552 -32.56 -6.59 0.93
N GLY A 553 -33.74 -6.89 1.50
CA GLY A 553 -34.68 -7.86 0.94
C GLY A 553 -35.41 -7.38 -0.32
N THR A 554 -35.42 -6.06 -0.59
CA THR A 554 -36.08 -5.48 -1.77
C THR A 554 -35.11 -4.97 -2.82
N ALA A 555 -33.80 -4.93 -2.56
CA ALA A 555 -32.79 -4.58 -3.55
C ALA A 555 -32.57 -5.76 -4.52
N GLU A 556 -32.36 -5.47 -5.81
CA GLU A 556 -32.04 -6.51 -6.79
C GLU A 556 -30.61 -7.03 -6.65
N ARG A 557 -29.68 -6.14 -6.25
CA ARG A 557 -28.24 -6.45 -6.13
C ARG A 557 -27.65 -5.80 -4.88
N THR A 558 -27.51 -6.60 -3.84
CA THR A 558 -26.88 -6.17 -2.58
C THR A 558 -25.47 -6.71 -2.48
N ALA A 559 -24.48 -5.83 -2.43
CA ALA A 559 -23.11 -6.17 -2.15
C ALA A 559 -22.78 -5.94 -0.65
N ILE A 560 -22.28 -6.97 0.03
CA ILE A 560 -21.80 -6.83 1.42
C ILE A 560 -20.27 -6.74 1.43
N TYR A 561 -19.74 -5.68 2.07
CA TYR A 561 -18.31 -5.47 2.32
C TYR A 561 -18.04 -5.54 3.81
N TYR A 562 -17.10 -6.40 4.20
CA TYR A 562 -16.68 -6.53 5.60
C TYR A 562 -15.18 -6.74 5.73
N SER A 563 -14.67 -6.56 6.94
CA SER A 563 -13.26 -6.80 7.24
C SER A 563 -13.10 -7.34 8.66
N MET A 564 -12.00 -6.97 9.32
CA MET A 564 -11.61 -7.51 10.64
C MET A 564 -12.60 -7.21 11.76
N GLY A 565 -13.50 -6.24 11.63
CA GLY A 565 -14.58 -6.00 12.59
C GLY A 565 -15.60 -7.14 12.68
N ILE A 566 -15.68 -7.98 11.63
CA ILE A 566 -16.49 -9.21 11.58
C ILE A 566 -15.69 -10.44 12.01
N THR A 567 -14.42 -10.50 11.55
CA THR A 567 -13.64 -11.74 11.64
C THR A 567 -12.90 -11.91 12.95
N GLN A 568 -12.46 -10.82 13.60
CA GLN A 568 -11.61 -10.85 14.80
C GLN A 568 -12.42 -10.96 16.10
N HIS A 569 -13.28 -11.97 16.17
CA HIS A 569 -14.14 -12.32 17.33
C HIS A 569 -14.06 -13.80 17.63
N THR A 570 -14.31 -14.16 18.88
CA THR A 570 -14.52 -15.58 19.27
C THR A 570 -15.76 -16.22 18.61
N THR A 571 -16.57 -15.41 17.93
CA THR A 571 -17.70 -15.81 17.07
C THR A 571 -17.46 -15.48 15.60
N GLY A 572 -16.20 -15.25 15.20
CA GLY A 572 -15.88 -14.77 13.84
C GLY A 572 -16.35 -15.71 12.74
N HIS A 573 -16.22 -17.01 12.93
CA HIS A 573 -16.76 -18.03 12.01
C HIS A 573 -18.27 -17.89 11.84
N ASP A 574 -19.03 -17.80 12.94
CA ASP A 574 -20.48 -17.66 12.94
C ASP A 574 -20.91 -16.32 12.32
N ASN A 575 -20.17 -15.22 12.57
CA ASN A 575 -20.42 -13.92 11.95
C ASN A 575 -20.35 -14.02 10.41
N VAL A 576 -19.33 -14.70 9.88
CA VAL A 576 -19.18 -14.90 8.43
C VAL A 576 -20.28 -15.80 7.87
N ARG A 577 -20.64 -16.88 8.58
CA ARG A 577 -21.76 -17.76 8.19
C ARG A 577 -23.09 -17.01 8.18
N ALA A 578 -23.34 -16.13 9.15
CA ALA A 578 -24.56 -15.31 9.19
C ALA A 578 -24.61 -14.31 7.99
N ILE A 579 -23.47 -13.74 7.59
CA ILE A 579 -23.38 -12.93 6.35
C ILE A 579 -23.67 -13.78 5.11
N ALA A 580 -23.12 -15.01 5.05
CA ALA A 580 -23.38 -15.93 3.96
C ALA A 580 -24.87 -16.32 3.90
N ASN A 581 -25.48 -16.65 5.05
CA ASN A 581 -26.91 -16.91 5.15
C ASN A 581 -27.76 -15.76 4.60
N LEU A 582 -27.48 -14.52 5.00
CA LEU A 582 -28.20 -13.33 4.54
C LEU A 582 -28.10 -13.15 3.01
N GLN A 583 -26.94 -13.32 2.44
CA GLN A 583 -26.73 -13.19 0.99
C GLN A 583 -27.31 -14.35 0.18
N LEU A 584 -27.27 -15.58 0.72
CA LEU A 584 -27.97 -16.75 0.13
C LEU A 584 -29.49 -16.57 0.18
N LEU A 585 -30.01 -16.04 1.29
CA LEU A 585 -31.45 -15.79 1.51
C LEU A 585 -32.02 -14.81 0.46
N CYS A 586 -31.23 -13.81 0.07
CA CYS A 586 -31.66 -12.78 -0.88
C CYS A 586 -31.17 -13.01 -2.31
N GLY A 587 -30.55 -14.15 -2.63
CA GLY A 587 -30.14 -14.49 -3.98
C GLY A 587 -28.96 -13.69 -4.55
N ASN A 588 -28.15 -13.05 -3.69
CA ASN A 588 -27.13 -12.07 -4.10
C ASN A 588 -25.76 -12.67 -4.44
N ILE A 589 -25.58 -14.02 -4.41
CA ILE A 589 -24.29 -14.64 -4.73
C ILE A 589 -24.26 -15.19 -6.15
N GLY A 590 -23.21 -14.89 -6.88
CA GLY A 590 -23.00 -15.29 -8.27
C GLY A 590 -23.64 -14.34 -9.28
N ILE A 591 -23.93 -13.11 -8.86
CA ILE A 591 -24.42 -12.01 -9.72
C ILE A 591 -23.49 -10.80 -9.64
N GLU A 592 -23.39 -10.07 -10.74
CA GLU A 592 -22.61 -8.83 -10.80
C GLU A 592 -23.30 -7.75 -9.93
N GLY A 593 -22.53 -7.00 -9.15
CA GLY A 593 -23.06 -5.98 -8.24
C GLY A 593 -23.61 -6.52 -6.92
N GLY A 594 -23.62 -7.84 -6.71
CA GLY A 594 -23.97 -8.50 -5.46
C GLY A 594 -22.75 -9.01 -4.69
N GLY A 595 -22.91 -10.15 -4.03
CA GLY A 595 -21.84 -10.97 -3.48
C GLY A 595 -21.40 -10.66 -2.06
N ILE A 596 -20.45 -11.48 -1.62
CA ILE A 596 -19.77 -11.36 -0.33
C ILE A 596 -18.33 -10.93 -0.58
N ASN A 597 -17.96 -9.76 -0.06
CA ASN A 597 -16.74 -9.09 -0.43
C ASN A 597 -15.86 -8.81 0.80
N PRO A 598 -15.15 -9.85 1.34
CA PRO A 598 -14.19 -9.68 2.41
C PRO A 598 -12.98 -8.85 1.95
N LEU A 599 -12.66 -7.82 2.70
CA LEU A 599 -11.55 -6.91 2.41
C LEU A 599 -10.30 -7.33 3.15
N ARG A 600 -9.40 -8.04 2.44
CA ARG A 600 -8.14 -8.56 3.00
C ARG A 600 -7.22 -7.45 3.45
N GLY A 601 -6.62 -7.59 4.63
CA GLY A 601 -5.86 -6.53 5.30
C GLY A 601 -4.49 -6.24 4.72
N GLN A 602 -3.79 -7.22 4.17
CA GLN A 602 -2.43 -7.11 3.65
C GLN A 602 -2.37 -7.47 2.16
N SER A 603 -1.27 -7.04 1.49
CA SER A 603 -1.11 -7.14 0.04
C SER A 603 -1.23 -8.57 -0.51
N ASN A 604 -0.71 -9.57 0.19
CA ASN A 604 -0.67 -10.97 -0.24
C ASN A 604 -1.28 -11.96 0.74
N VAL A 605 -2.19 -11.54 1.63
CA VAL A 605 -2.84 -12.47 2.57
C VAL A 605 -3.70 -13.51 1.86
N GLN A 606 -4.28 -13.15 0.71
CA GLN A 606 -4.99 -14.09 -0.13
C GLN A 606 -4.02 -15.12 -0.72
N GLY A 607 -2.90 -14.66 -1.30
CA GLY A 607 -1.90 -15.52 -1.91
C GLY A 607 -1.22 -16.47 -0.90
N ALA A 608 -0.89 -16.00 0.30
CA ALA A 608 -0.33 -16.87 1.34
C ALA A 608 -1.29 -18.01 1.71
N CYS A 609 -2.60 -17.73 1.83
CA CYS A 609 -3.62 -18.79 1.97
C CYS A 609 -3.67 -19.71 0.75
N ASP A 610 -3.66 -19.14 -0.47
CA ASP A 610 -3.73 -19.91 -1.72
C ASP A 610 -2.53 -20.86 -1.88
N MET A 611 -1.35 -20.43 -1.40
CA MET A 611 -0.12 -21.22 -1.43
C MET A 611 0.00 -22.26 -0.31
N GLY A 612 -1.02 -22.40 0.54
CA GLY A 612 -1.06 -23.43 1.58
C GLY A 612 -0.17 -23.14 2.79
N ALA A 613 0.15 -21.88 3.08
CA ALA A 613 0.79 -21.46 4.34
C ALA A 613 -0.23 -21.53 5.49
N LEU A 614 -0.89 -22.66 5.65
CA LEU A 614 -1.96 -22.97 6.60
C LEU A 614 -1.75 -24.37 7.16
N PRO A 615 -2.02 -24.65 8.44
CA PRO A 615 -1.67 -25.92 9.06
C PRO A 615 -2.46 -27.13 8.54
N ASN A 616 -3.63 -26.89 7.96
CA ASN A 616 -4.56 -27.95 7.50
C ASN A 616 -4.69 -28.07 5.97
N CYS A 617 -3.99 -27.21 5.22
CA CYS A 617 -4.13 -27.15 3.76
C CYS A 617 -2.78 -27.07 3.05
N LEU A 618 -2.67 -27.77 1.95
CA LEU A 618 -1.68 -27.62 0.88
C LEU A 618 -2.13 -26.53 -0.11
N PRO A 619 -1.28 -26.09 -1.05
CA PRO A 619 -1.64 -25.10 -2.07
C PRO A 619 -3.00 -25.36 -2.73
N GLY A 620 -3.80 -24.30 -2.88
CA GLY A 620 -5.16 -24.39 -3.43
C GLY A 620 -6.21 -24.90 -2.43
N TYR A 621 -5.99 -24.74 -1.13
CA TYR A 621 -6.89 -25.19 -0.05
C TYR A 621 -7.10 -26.72 -0.02
N GLN A 622 -6.20 -27.48 -0.63
CA GLN A 622 -6.24 -28.93 -0.68
C GLN A 622 -5.90 -29.49 0.70
N LYS A 623 -6.75 -30.36 1.25
CA LYS A 623 -6.60 -30.83 2.65
C LYS A 623 -5.39 -31.74 2.80
N VAL A 624 -4.56 -31.52 3.83
CA VAL A 624 -3.38 -32.36 4.12
C VAL A 624 -3.73 -33.80 4.42
N ALA A 625 -4.93 -34.05 4.97
CA ALA A 625 -5.42 -35.39 5.31
C ALA A 625 -6.01 -36.16 4.12
N ASP A 626 -6.23 -35.53 2.96
CA ASP A 626 -6.77 -36.19 1.77
C ASP A 626 -5.71 -37.08 1.12
N PRO A 627 -5.97 -38.41 0.97
CA PRO A 627 -4.97 -39.34 0.44
C PRO A 627 -4.54 -39.07 -1.02
N GLU A 628 -5.46 -38.58 -1.88
CA GLU A 628 -5.16 -38.31 -3.29
C GLU A 628 -4.32 -37.02 -3.42
N VAL A 629 -4.68 -36.02 -2.64
CA VAL A 629 -3.91 -34.77 -2.53
C VAL A 629 -2.51 -35.06 -2.01
N HIS A 630 -2.42 -35.82 -0.93
CA HIS A 630 -1.15 -36.22 -0.33
C HIS A 630 -0.25 -36.96 -1.32
N ALA A 631 -0.78 -37.97 -2.05
CA ALA A 631 -0.03 -38.73 -3.04
C ALA A 631 0.51 -37.84 -4.18
N ARG A 632 -0.29 -36.86 -4.63
CA ARG A 632 0.12 -35.91 -5.67
C ARG A 632 1.26 -35.01 -5.22
N PHE A 633 1.20 -34.46 -4.01
CA PHE A 633 2.29 -33.61 -3.47
C PHE A 633 3.52 -34.42 -3.10
N ALA A 634 3.37 -35.64 -2.55
CA ALA A 634 4.46 -36.55 -2.27
C ALA A 634 5.26 -36.91 -3.54
N ALA A 635 4.55 -37.14 -4.64
CA ALA A 635 5.17 -37.36 -5.96
C ALA A 635 5.84 -36.12 -6.52
N ALA A 636 5.16 -34.94 -6.46
CA ALA A 636 5.67 -33.68 -6.98
C ALA A 636 6.92 -33.20 -6.24
N TRP A 637 6.97 -33.39 -4.93
CA TRP A 637 8.08 -32.95 -4.06
C TRP A 637 9.12 -34.08 -3.84
N GLN A 638 8.91 -35.27 -4.40
CA GLN A 638 9.78 -36.44 -4.23
C GLN A 638 10.01 -36.78 -2.73
N GLN A 639 8.96 -36.66 -1.93
CA GLN A 639 8.98 -36.94 -0.50
C GLN A 639 7.75 -37.77 -0.10
N PRO A 640 7.91 -39.11 0.10
CA PRO A 640 6.79 -40.00 0.39
C PRO A 640 6.21 -39.82 1.81
N ASP A 641 7.01 -39.30 2.73
CA ASP A 641 6.68 -39.22 4.16
C ASP A 641 6.22 -37.81 4.59
N LEU A 642 5.41 -37.16 3.77
CA LEU A 642 4.81 -35.87 4.14
C LEU A 642 3.83 -36.03 5.32
N PRO A 643 3.75 -35.07 6.26
CA PRO A 643 2.81 -35.15 7.38
C PRO A 643 1.35 -35.03 6.90
N ARG A 644 0.46 -35.86 7.48
CA ARG A 644 -0.97 -36.00 7.10
C ARG A 644 -1.92 -35.39 8.11
N THR A 645 -1.46 -35.16 9.34
CA THR A 645 -2.27 -34.59 10.40
C THR A 645 -2.17 -33.05 10.33
N PRO A 646 -3.29 -32.32 10.44
CA PRO A 646 -3.23 -30.86 10.58
C PRO A 646 -2.30 -30.44 11.71
N GLY A 647 -1.50 -29.40 11.48
CA GLY A 647 -0.59 -28.84 12.47
C GLY A 647 -1.25 -27.80 13.37
N LEU A 648 -0.45 -27.19 14.24
CA LEU A 648 -0.85 -26.10 15.11
C LEU A 648 -1.04 -24.82 14.30
N THR A 649 -2.05 -24.05 14.67
CA THR A 649 -2.23 -22.67 14.20
C THR A 649 -1.23 -21.73 14.87
N LEU A 650 -1.09 -20.51 14.36
CA LEU A 650 -0.18 -19.50 14.91
C LEU A 650 -0.42 -19.28 16.42
N THR A 651 -1.66 -19.09 16.84
CA THR A 651 -2.01 -18.89 18.26
C THR A 651 -1.74 -20.12 19.11
N GLU A 652 -2.09 -21.31 18.62
CA GLU A 652 -1.80 -22.59 19.29
C GLU A 652 -0.29 -22.87 19.38
N THR A 653 0.50 -22.39 18.41
CA THR A 653 1.96 -22.50 18.43
C THR A 653 2.57 -21.67 19.56
N ILE A 654 2.07 -20.45 19.81
CA ILE A 654 2.52 -19.63 20.95
C ILE A 654 2.15 -20.31 22.29
N ASP A 655 0.91 -20.82 22.42
CA ASP A 655 0.48 -21.56 23.60
C ASP A 655 1.38 -22.80 23.84
N ALA A 656 1.70 -23.52 22.78
CA ALA A 656 2.58 -24.69 22.81
C ALA A 656 4.06 -24.33 23.12
N ALA A 657 4.52 -23.16 22.71
CA ALA A 657 5.82 -22.64 23.08
C ALA A 657 5.88 -22.31 24.60
N CYS A 658 4.86 -21.64 25.14
CA CYS A 658 4.72 -21.40 26.58
C CYS A 658 4.70 -22.71 27.38
N ALA A 659 4.05 -23.76 26.85
CA ALA A 659 4.01 -25.09 27.45
C ALA A 659 5.30 -25.90 27.25
N GLY A 660 6.28 -25.39 26.49
CA GLY A 660 7.56 -26.04 26.22
C GLY A 660 7.49 -27.22 25.23
N SER A 661 6.41 -27.39 24.48
CA SER A 661 6.28 -28.42 23.45
C SER A 661 6.81 -27.98 22.08
N ILE A 662 6.74 -26.70 21.73
CA ILE A 662 7.47 -26.12 20.61
C ILE A 662 8.85 -25.65 21.11
N LYS A 663 9.90 -26.06 20.40
CA LYS A 663 11.31 -25.81 20.73
C LYS A 663 12.00 -24.90 19.71
N GLY A 664 11.59 -24.98 18.46
CA GLY A 664 12.17 -24.17 17.39
C GLY A 664 11.08 -23.48 16.56
N LEU A 665 11.28 -22.19 16.27
CA LEU A 665 10.35 -21.39 15.48
C LEU A 665 11.11 -20.62 14.38
N TYR A 666 10.57 -20.66 13.15
CA TYR A 666 11.03 -19.84 12.04
C TYR A 666 9.97 -18.80 11.68
N VAL A 667 10.26 -17.53 11.86
CA VAL A 667 9.35 -16.41 11.55
C VAL A 667 9.85 -15.67 10.31
N MET A 668 9.02 -15.58 9.28
CA MET A 668 9.34 -14.87 8.04
C MET A 668 8.40 -13.67 7.87
N GLY A 669 8.93 -12.44 7.94
CA GLY A 669 8.21 -11.19 7.63
C GLY A 669 7.01 -10.89 8.53
N GLU A 670 7.03 -11.34 9.78
CA GLU A 670 5.99 -11.16 10.80
C GLU A 670 6.59 -10.59 12.10
N ASN A 671 5.76 -9.91 12.89
CA ASN A 671 6.16 -9.35 14.18
C ASN A 671 5.16 -9.73 15.29
N PRO A 672 5.13 -11.01 15.72
CA PRO A 672 4.20 -11.53 16.72
C PRO A 672 4.18 -10.73 18.03
N VAL A 673 5.31 -10.19 18.47
CA VAL A 673 5.40 -9.36 19.69
C VAL A 673 4.45 -8.17 19.66
N LEU A 674 4.15 -7.61 18.47
CA LEU A 674 3.20 -6.48 18.33
C LEU A 674 1.84 -6.89 17.75
N SER A 675 1.81 -7.93 16.91
CA SER A 675 0.58 -8.30 16.19
C SER A 675 -0.36 -9.19 16.98
N ASP A 676 0.16 -10.04 17.87
CA ASP A 676 -0.60 -11.09 18.53
C ASP A 676 -1.26 -10.58 19.83
N PRO A 677 -2.38 -11.18 20.25
CA PRO A 677 -3.07 -10.76 21.47
C PRO A 677 -2.29 -11.17 22.71
N ASP A 678 -2.55 -10.49 23.82
CA ASP A 678 -1.82 -10.72 25.08
C ASP A 678 -0.30 -10.73 24.91
N GLN A 679 0.23 -9.55 24.61
CA GLN A 679 1.66 -9.36 24.29
C GLN A 679 2.61 -10.03 25.28
N HIS A 680 2.26 -10.07 26.58
CA HIS A 680 3.12 -10.69 27.60
C HIS A 680 3.22 -12.20 27.38
N HIS A 681 2.10 -12.86 27.09
CA HIS A 681 2.05 -14.29 26.78
C HIS A 681 2.91 -14.62 25.54
N VAL A 682 2.82 -13.79 24.50
CA VAL A 682 3.65 -13.97 23.29
C VAL A 682 5.15 -13.87 23.59
N ILE A 683 5.56 -12.84 24.34
CA ILE A 683 6.97 -12.65 24.71
C ILE A 683 7.47 -13.82 25.56
N GLU A 684 6.64 -14.30 26.50
CA GLU A 684 6.95 -15.47 27.32
C GLU A 684 7.15 -16.72 26.47
N GLY A 685 6.24 -17.00 25.56
CA GLY A 685 6.35 -18.15 24.64
C GLY A 685 7.59 -18.08 23.76
N LEU A 686 7.90 -16.92 23.20
CA LEU A 686 9.11 -16.76 22.36
C LEU A 686 10.41 -16.96 23.15
N LYS A 687 10.45 -16.54 24.42
CA LYS A 687 11.60 -16.72 25.32
C LYS A 687 11.79 -18.17 25.81
N GLN A 688 10.77 -19.02 25.76
CA GLN A 688 10.85 -20.44 26.12
C GLN A 688 11.41 -21.31 24.97
N LEU A 689 11.51 -20.77 23.75
CA LEU A 689 12.07 -21.46 22.62
C LEU A 689 13.58 -21.72 22.83
N GLU A 690 14.03 -22.87 22.37
CA GLU A 690 15.47 -23.22 22.33
C GLU A 690 16.16 -22.63 21.10
N PHE A 691 15.38 -22.26 20.06
CA PHE A 691 15.91 -21.64 18.86
C PHE A 691 14.84 -20.83 18.10
N LEU A 692 15.12 -19.55 17.86
CA LEU A 692 14.27 -18.65 17.14
C LEU A 692 15.02 -18.03 15.94
N VAL A 693 14.49 -18.23 14.73
CA VAL A 693 14.98 -17.60 13.49
C VAL A 693 13.97 -16.54 13.04
N VAL A 694 14.42 -15.33 12.75
CA VAL A 694 13.59 -14.28 12.17
C VAL A 694 14.21 -13.79 10.86
N GLN A 695 13.42 -13.83 9.80
CA GLN A 695 13.76 -13.33 8.48
C GLN A 695 12.91 -12.10 8.20
N ASP A 696 13.51 -10.91 8.13
CA ASP A 696 12.79 -9.64 8.02
C ASP A 696 13.66 -8.58 7.30
N ILE A 697 13.06 -7.46 6.98
CA ILE A 697 13.74 -6.29 6.40
C ILE A 697 14.23 -5.30 7.48
N PHE A 698 13.73 -5.41 8.72
CA PHE A 698 14.10 -4.58 9.87
C PHE A 698 14.33 -5.43 11.12
N LEU A 699 15.11 -4.91 12.05
CA LEU A 699 15.27 -5.49 13.38
C LEU A 699 14.03 -5.16 14.23
N SER A 700 12.94 -5.91 13.99
CA SER A 700 11.66 -5.77 14.69
C SER A 700 11.75 -6.21 16.14
N GLU A 701 10.72 -5.94 16.96
CA GLU A 701 10.63 -6.37 18.36
C GLU A 701 10.75 -7.91 18.49
N THR A 702 10.22 -8.64 17.53
CA THR A 702 10.40 -10.11 17.48
C THR A 702 11.83 -10.49 17.09
N ALA A 703 12.40 -9.80 16.09
CA ALA A 703 13.78 -10.05 15.65
C ALA A 703 14.82 -9.79 16.75
N GLN A 704 14.55 -8.85 17.67
CA GLN A 704 15.41 -8.59 18.81
C GLN A 704 15.50 -9.78 19.79
N LEU A 705 14.52 -10.69 19.79
CA LEU A 705 14.50 -11.90 20.61
C LEU A 705 15.16 -13.11 19.90
N ALA A 706 15.43 -13.01 18.59
CA ALA A 706 15.89 -14.12 17.78
C ALA A 706 17.34 -14.52 18.06
N ASP A 707 17.67 -15.79 17.80
CA ASP A 707 19.04 -16.32 17.77
C ASP A 707 19.73 -16.03 16.44
N VAL A 708 18.96 -16.02 15.35
CA VAL A 708 19.42 -15.70 14.00
C VAL A 708 18.45 -14.72 13.33
N VAL A 709 18.99 -13.64 12.75
CA VAL A 709 18.21 -12.68 11.96
C VAL A 709 18.75 -12.65 10.53
N LEU A 710 17.87 -12.91 9.55
CA LEU A 710 18.22 -13.04 8.14
C LEU A 710 17.67 -11.83 7.35
N PRO A 711 18.52 -11.03 6.66
CA PRO A 711 18.11 -9.84 5.96
C PRO A 711 17.41 -10.16 4.64
N SER A 712 16.14 -9.74 4.51
CA SER A 712 15.29 -9.97 3.34
C SER A 712 15.23 -8.77 2.38
N CYS A 713 14.78 -9.05 1.15
CA CYS A 713 14.42 -8.06 0.15
C CYS A 713 12.99 -7.52 0.35
N SER A 714 12.80 -6.22 0.07
CA SER A 714 11.48 -5.62 -0.06
C SER A 714 10.83 -5.96 -1.41
N PHE A 715 9.54 -5.64 -1.57
CA PHE A 715 8.80 -5.86 -2.82
C PHE A 715 9.40 -5.14 -4.04
N ALA A 716 10.15 -4.06 -3.84
CA ALA A 716 10.78 -3.29 -4.89
C ALA A 716 12.18 -3.82 -5.30
N GLU A 717 12.66 -4.88 -4.63
CA GLU A 717 14.00 -5.46 -4.80
C GLU A 717 13.93 -6.92 -5.30
N LYS A 718 12.71 -7.45 -5.57
CA LYS A 718 12.48 -8.86 -5.95
C LYS A 718 11.35 -9.02 -6.95
N SER A 719 11.30 -10.20 -7.57
CA SER A 719 10.23 -10.61 -8.50
C SER A 719 9.30 -11.62 -7.86
N GLY A 720 8.08 -11.73 -8.38
CA GLY A 720 7.10 -12.73 -7.95
C GLY A 720 5.67 -12.24 -8.16
N HIS A 721 4.73 -12.86 -7.46
CA HIS A 721 3.31 -12.50 -7.55
C HIS A 721 2.72 -12.20 -6.18
N PHE A 722 1.79 -11.22 -6.15
CA PHE A 722 0.84 -11.02 -5.06
C PHE A 722 -0.56 -11.38 -5.53
N THR A 723 -1.39 -11.92 -4.64
CA THR A 723 -2.82 -12.12 -4.90
C THR A 723 -3.63 -11.18 -4.03
N ASN A 724 -4.35 -10.25 -4.65
CA ASN A 724 -5.15 -9.25 -3.95
C ASN A 724 -6.48 -9.79 -3.41
N THR A 725 -7.28 -8.93 -2.76
CA THR A 725 -8.55 -9.31 -2.12
C THR A 725 -9.58 -9.88 -3.10
N GLU A 726 -9.58 -9.42 -4.38
CA GLU A 726 -10.45 -9.91 -5.45
C GLU A 726 -9.90 -11.13 -6.20
N ARG A 727 -8.96 -11.87 -5.59
CA ARG A 727 -8.34 -13.08 -6.18
C ARG A 727 -7.49 -12.80 -7.43
N ARG A 728 -7.08 -11.57 -7.65
CA ARG A 728 -6.25 -11.18 -8.79
C ARG A 728 -4.79 -11.42 -8.46
N VAL A 729 -4.17 -12.36 -9.17
CA VAL A 729 -2.73 -12.60 -9.16
C VAL A 729 -2.06 -11.53 -9.99
N GLN A 730 -1.14 -10.79 -9.39
CA GLN A 730 -0.51 -9.60 -9.97
C GLN A 730 1.00 -9.72 -9.84
N ARG A 731 1.72 -9.40 -10.91
CA ARG A 731 3.18 -9.49 -10.95
C ARG A 731 3.82 -8.28 -10.28
N ILE A 732 4.78 -8.52 -9.37
CA ILE A 732 5.71 -7.50 -8.88
C ILE A 732 7.03 -7.56 -9.66
N SER A 733 7.66 -6.41 -9.82
CA SER A 733 8.91 -6.26 -10.56
C SER A 733 9.94 -5.50 -9.73
N PRO A 734 11.21 -5.95 -9.74
CA PRO A 734 12.28 -5.25 -9.04
C PRO A 734 12.55 -3.90 -9.69
N ALA A 735 12.73 -2.90 -8.87
CA ALA A 735 13.06 -1.52 -9.25
C ALA A 735 14.40 -1.08 -8.67
N LEU A 736 14.87 -1.75 -7.62
CA LEU A 736 16.10 -1.44 -6.90
C LEU A 736 16.96 -2.69 -6.73
N LYS A 737 18.24 -2.47 -6.53
CA LYS A 737 19.14 -3.51 -6.00
C LYS A 737 18.95 -3.59 -4.49
N ALA A 738 19.01 -4.79 -3.96
CA ALA A 738 18.93 -5.04 -2.51
C ALA A 738 20.03 -4.31 -1.73
N PRO A 739 19.77 -3.84 -0.50
CA PRO A 739 20.79 -3.18 0.32
C PRO A 739 21.77 -4.20 0.91
N GLY A 740 23.05 -3.89 0.84
CA GLY A 740 24.11 -4.74 1.39
C GLY A 740 24.07 -6.18 0.87
N GLU A 741 23.99 -7.14 1.77
CA GLU A 741 23.94 -8.57 1.48
C GLU A 741 22.52 -9.18 1.54
N ALA A 742 21.47 -8.35 1.67
CA ALA A 742 20.09 -8.84 1.71
C ALA A 742 19.74 -9.69 0.48
N ARG A 743 18.94 -10.72 0.67
CA ARG A 743 18.57 -11.71 -0.37
C ARG A 743 17.05 -11.86 -0.46
N GLU A 744 16.59 -12.33 -1.63
CA GLU A 744 15.19 -12.71 -1.82
C GLU A 744 14.82 -13.89 -0.90
N ASP A 745 13.62 -13.88 -0.35
CA ASP A 745 13.18 -14.87 0.65
C ASP A 745 13.21 -16.30 0.10
N TRP A 746 12.85 -16.49 -1.17
CA TRP A 746 12.93 -17.81 -1.82
C TRP A 746 14.36 -18.37 -1.86
N TRP A 747 15.36 -17.51 -2.07
CA TRP A 747 16.76 -17.91 -2.08
C TRP A 747 17.22 -18.35 -0.69
N ILE A 748 16.85 -17.58 0.34
CA ILE A 748 17.21 -17.89 1.74
C ILE A 748 16.63 -19.26 2.14
N ILE A 749 15.36 -19.49 1.87
CA ILE A 749 14.67 -20.74 2.17
C ILE A 749 15.37 -21.91 1.44
N GLN A 750 15.71 -21.75 0.16
CA GLN A 750 16.40 -22.77 -0.61
C GLN A 750 17.79 -23.10 -0.03
N GLN A 751 18.57 -22.10 0.39
CA GLN A 751 19.90 -22.36 0.96
C GLN A 751 19.79 -23.13 2.28
N ILE A 752 18.85 -22.78 3.15
CA ILE A 752 18.60 -23.52 4.41
C ILE A 752 18.16 -24.95 4.10
N ALA A 753 17.21 -25.13 3.18
CA ALA A 753 16.75 -26.46 2.76
C ALA A 753 17.89 -27.35 2.26
N ASN A 754 18.77 -26.78 1.41
CA ASN A 754 19.92 -27.51 0.87
C ASN A 754 20.98 -27.81 1.93
N ALA A 755 21.22 -26.92 2.89
CA ALA A 755 22.11 -27.18 4.02
C ALA A 755 21.59 -28.30 4.94
N MET A 756 20.26 -28.53 4.96
CA MET A 756 19.63 -29.67 5.66
C MET A 756 19.59 -30.97 4.82
N GLY A 757 20.18 -30.98 3.63
CA GLY A 757 20.24 -32.15 2.74
C GLY A 757 19.20 -32.15 1.62
N GLY A 758 18.48 -31.05 1.43
CA GLY A 758 17.60 -30.86 0.28
C GLY A 758 18.35 -30.76 -1.06
N ASP A 759 17.62 -30.87 -2.16
CA ASP A 759 18.16 -30.84 -3.53
C ASP A 759 17.49 -29.77 -4.39
N TRP A 760 17.13 -28.63 -3.78
CA TRP A 760 16.43 -27.54 -4.43
C TRP A 760 17.38 -26.77 -5.38
N ARG A 761 16.89 -26.46 -6.60
CA ARG A 761 17.74 -25.87 -7.67
C ARG A 761 17.06 -24.71 -8.41
N TYR A 762 16.12 -24.04 -7.79
CA TYR A 762 15.46 -22.90 -8.39
C TYR A 762 16.49 -21.78 -8.69
N GLN A 763 16.41 -21.22 -9.89
CA GLN A 763 17.24 -20.09 -10.33
C GLN A 763 16.44 -18.79 -10.42
N HIS A 764 15.11 -18.90 -10.57
CA HIS A 764 14.23 -17.76 -10.72
C HIS A 764 12.81 -18.11 -10.17
N PRO A 765 12.05 -17.13 -9.61
CA PRO A 765 10.68 -17.33 -9.15
C PRO A 765 9.72 -17.92 -10.20
N GLN A 766 9.98 -17.71 -11.49
CA GLN A 766 9.22 -18.30 -12.59
C GLN A 766 9.17 -19.84 -12.52
N GLU A 767 10.25 -20.47 -12.10
CA GLU A 767 10.32 -21.94 -11.98
C GLU A 767 9.43 -22.41 -10.83
N ILE A 768 9.38 -21.64 -9.75
CA ILE A 768 8.50 -21.88 -8.61
C ILE A 768 7.05 -21.72 -9.03
N THR A 769 6.72 -20.65 -9.78
CA THR A 769 5.37 -20.45 -10.36
C THR A 769 4.97 -21.63 -11.24
N ALA A 770 5.87 -22.15 -12.06
CA ALA A 770 5.60 -23.32 -12.89
C ALA A 770 5.30 -24.57 -12.05
N GLU A 771 5.95 -24.75 -10.91
CA GLU A 771 5.65 -25.84 -9.96
C GLU A 771 4.29 -25.63 -9.31
N ILE A 772 3.97 -24.42 -8.84
CA ILE A 772 2.66 -24.05 -8.29
C ILE A 772 1.54 -24.41 -9.28
N CYS A 773 1.68 -24.03 -10.54
CA CYS A 773 0.67 -24.31 -11.60
C CYS A 773 0.42 -25.81 -11.79
N ARG A 774 1.45 -26.66 -11.63
CA ARG A 774 1.31 -28.12 -11.78
C ARG A 774 0.54 -28.78 -10.63
N VAL A 775 0.72 -28.26 -9.40
CA VAL A 775 0.16 -28.92 -8.20
C VAL A 775 -1.13 -28.26 -7.70
N THR A 776 -1.49 -27.09 -8.23
CA THR A 776 -2.63 -26.26 -7.79
C THR A 776 -3.64 -26.08 -8.93
N PRO A 777 -4.69 -26.90 -9.03
CA PRO A 777 -5.62 -26.90 -10.17
C PRO A 777 -6.26 -25.54 -10.48
N GLN A 778 -6.55 -24.73 -9.46
CA GLN A 778 -7.14 -23.41 -9.65
C GLN A 778 -6.15 -22.35 -10.16
N TYR A 779 -4.84 -22.65 -10.11
CA TYR A 779 -3.76 -21.81 -10.61
C TYR A 779 -3.14 -22.33 -11.92
N ALA A 780 -3.64 -23.44 -12.50
CA ALA A 780 -3.02 -24.11 -13.64
C ALA A 780 -2.78 -23.21 -14.86
N GLY A 781 -3.64 -22.20 -15.07
CA GLY A 781 -3.51 -21.21 -16.14
C GLY A 781 -2.70 -19.96 -15.78
N ILE A 782 -2.29 -19.77 -14.51
CA ILE A 782 -1.56 -18.58 -14.04
C ILE A 782 -0.06 -18.75 -14.29
N GLN A 783 0.31 -18.82 -15.56
CA GLN A 783 1.70 -18.93 -15.96
C GLN A 783 2.40 -17.57 -15.92
N TRP A 784 3.70 -17.56 -15.60
CA TRP A 784 4.51 -16.35 -15.46
C TRP A 784 4.33 -15.33 -16.58
N ASP A 785 4.40 -15.81 -17.85
CA ASP A 785 4.32 -14.94 -19.02
C ASP A 785 2.90 -14.51 -19.36
N LYS A 786 1.88 -15.19 -18.80
CA LYS A 786 0.46 -14.83 -18.98
C LYS A 786 -0.02 -13.77 -18.00
N VAL A 787 0.62 -13.63 -16.83
CA VAL A 787 0.28 -12.61 -15.86
C VAL A 787 0.83 -11.27 -16.33
N GLY A 788 0.08 -10.59 -17.19
CA GLY A 788 0.38 -9.24 -17.70
C GLY A 788 0.08 -8.15 -16.67
N ALA A 789 0.11 -6.89 -17.14
CA ALA A 789 -0.15 -5.70 -16.31
C ALA A 789 -1.55 -5.67 -15.67
N GLN A 790 -2.52 -6.40 -16.24
CA GLN A 790 -3.90 -6.49 -15.75
C GLN A 790 -4.06 -7.54 -14.63
N GLY A 791 -3.10 -8.47 -14.49
CA GLY A 791 -3.23 -9.63 -13.61
C GLY A 791 -4.31 -10.63 -14.06
N LEU A 792 -4.39 -11.78 -13.40
CA LEU A 792 -5.38 -12.83 -13.67
C LEU A 792 -6.09 -13.24 -12.37
N GLN A 793 -7.41 -13.35 -12.41
CA GLN A 793 -8.20 -13.79 -11.24
C GLN A 793 -8.40 -15.30 -11.26
N TRP A 794 -7.99 -15.97 -10.17
CA TRP A 794 -8.26 -17.39 -10.03
C TRP A 794 -9.75 -17.67 -9.68
N PRO A 795 -10.31 -18.86 -9.98
CA PRO A 795 -9.74 -19.94 -10.77
C PRO A 795 -9.38 -19.53 -12.20
N CYS A 796 -8.16 -19.91 -12.60
CA CYS A 796 -7.67 -19.74 -13.97
C CYS A 796 -7.09 -21.10 -14.41
N ASN A 797 -7.76 -21.77 -15.35
CA ASN A 797 -7.44 -23.10 -15.82
C ASN A 797 -8.06 -23.32 -17.21
N ASP A 798 -8.04 -24.53 -17.73
CA ASP A 798 -8.58 -24.82 -19.07
C ASP A 798 -10.08 -24.47 -19.24
N ALA A 799 -10.86 -24.55 -18.16
CA ALA A 799 -12.28 -24.17 -18.17
C ALA A 799 -12.50 -22.64 -18.10
N ALA A 800 -11.50 -21.88 -17.64
CA ALA A 800 -11.52 -20.44 -17.50
C ALA A 800 -10.13 -19.84 -17.81
N PRO A 801 -9.67 -19.88 -19.08
CA PRO A 801 -8.30 -19.51 -19.44
C PRO A 801 -7.97 -18.01 -19.22
N GLU A 802 -9.00 -17.15 -19.24
CA GLU A 802 -8.90 -15.70 -18.96
C GLU A 802 -9.11 -15.36 -17.47
N GLY A 803 -9.23 -16.41 -16.61
CA GLY A 803 -9.55 -16.25 -15.20
C GLY A 803 -11.05 -16.07 -14.92
N THR A 804 -11.40 -15.94 -13.65
CA THR A 804 -12.79 -15.91 -13.18
C THR A 804 -13.06 -14.65 -12.37
N ARG A 805 -13.75 -13.67 -12.98
CA ARG A 805 -14.12 -12.41 -12.31
C ARG A 805 -15.17 -12.63 -11.20
N LEU A 806 -16.18 -13.44 -11.50
CA LEU A 806 -17.34 -13.70 -10.64
C LEU A 806 -17.35 -15.16 -10.20
N LEU A 807 -17.10 -15.41 -8.90
CA LEU A 807 -17.24 -16.75 -8.33
C LEU A 807 -18.71 -17.14 -8.20
N HIS A 808 -18.97 -18.46 -8.32
CA HIS A 808 -20.28 -19.04 -8.09
C HIS A 808 -21.37 -18.59 -9.07
N GLY A 809 -21.01 -18.00 -10.21
CA GLY A 809 -21.99 -17.57 -11.22
C GLY A 809 -22.87 -18.72 -11.72
N LYS A 810 -22.28 -19.89 -12.02
CA LYS A 810 -23.00 -21.09 -12.49
C LYS A 810 -23.43 -21.99 -11.34
N GLN A 811 -22.50 -22.40 -10.49
CA GLN A 811 -22.76 -23.22 -9.30
C GLN A 811 -21.77 -22.90 -8.19
N PHE A 812 -22.05 -23.27 -6.97
CA PHE A 812 -21.12 -23.19 -5.85
C PHE A 812 -20.03 -24.25 -5.97
N THR A 813 -18.83 -23.97 -5.44
CA THR A 813 -17.71 -24.93 -5.47
C THR A 813 -18.06 -26.24 -4.75
N ARG A 814 -18.88 -26.18 -3.68
CA ARG A 814 -19.42 -27.34 -2.98
C ARG A 814 -20.70 -27.95 -3.58
N GLY A 815 -21.14 -27.46 -4.73
CA GLY A 815 -22.38 -27.87 -5.40
C GLY A 815 -23.54 -26.93 -5.08
N LYS A 816 -24.11 -26.97 -3.88
CA LYS A 816 -25.11 -26.00 -3.37
C LYS A 816 -24.52 -25.11 -2.28
N GLY A 817 -25.04 -23.91 -2.13
CA GLY A 817 -24.76 -23.03 -0.99
C GLY A 817 -25.45 -23.60 0.27
N GLU A 818 -24.79 -23.59 1.42
CA GLU A 818 -25.34 -24.07 2.68
C GLU A 818 -25.73 -22.91 3.61
N MET A 819 -26.99 -22.88 3.98
CA MET A 819 -27.47 -22.11 5.11
C MET A 819 -27.40 -22.96 6.39
N VAL A 820 -27.09 -22.32 7.52
CA VAL A 820 -26.98 -22.99 8.80
C VAL A 820 -27.50 -22.12 9.91
N ALA A 821 -28.10 -22.71 10.93
CA ALA A 821 -28.44 -21.99 12.15
C ALA A 821 -27.16 -21.45 12.83
N THR A 822 -27.14 -20.16 13.10
CA THR A 822 -26.05 -19.47 13.78
C THR A 822 -26.59 -18.77 15.03
N PRO A 823 -26.75 -19.48 16.16
CA PRO A 823 -27.27 -18.86 17.37
C PRO A 823 -26.32 -17.81 17.92
N PHE A 824 -26.88 -16.71 18.41
CA PHE A 824 -26.10 -15.63 19.03
C PHE A 824 -25.39 -16.09 20.30
N ARG A 825 -24.15 -15.73 20.46
CA ARG A 825 -23.33 -15.88 21.67
C ARG A 825 -22.63 -14.58 21.98
N TYR A 826 -22.49 -14.26 23.27
CA TYR A 826 -21.71 -13.11 23.70
C TYR A 826 -20.20 -13.34 23.50
N ALA A 827 -19.45 -12.22 23.43
CA ALA A 827 -17.99 -12.26 23.42
C ALA A 827 -17.43 -12.91 24.70
N ALA A 828 -16.21 -13.44 24.62
CA ALA A 828 -15.57 -14.14 25.72
C ALA A 828 -15.31 -13.28 26.96
N GLU A 829 -15.15 -11.96 26.78
CA GLU A 829 -14.97 -11.00 27.87
C GLU A 829 -15.99 -9.87 27.72
N LEU A 830 -16.75 -9.61 28.79
CA LEU A 830 -17.72 -8.53 28.86
C LEU A 830 -17.30 -7.50 29.92
N PRO A 831 -17.72 -6.23 29.79
CA PRO A 831 -17.54 -5.22 30.83
C PRO A 831 -18.16 -5.64 32.18
N ASP A 832 -17.48 -5.25 33.24
CA ASP A 832 -17.95 -5.40 34.61
C ASP A 832 -17.73 -4.12 35.43
N GLU A 833 -18.00 -4.15 36.74
CA GLU A 833 -17.82 -2.99 37.63
C GLU A 833 -16.36 -2.52 37.69
N THR A 834 -15.39 -3.42 37.56
CA THR A 834 -13.94 -3.10 37.59
C THR A 834 -13.41 -2.56 36.26
N TYR A 835 -13.92 -3.12 35.15
CA TYR A 835 -13.54 -2.78 33.76
C TYR A 835 -14.79 -2.45 32.95
N PRO A 836 -15.38 -1.23 33.15
CA PRO A 836 -16.74 -0.93 32.67
C PRO A 836 -16.83 -0.51 31.20
N ILE A 837 -15.73 -0.49 30.46
CA ILE A 837 -15.67 0.05 29.10
C ILE A 837 -15.20 -1.04 28.15
N VAL A 838 -15.85 -1.15 26.98
CA VAL A 838 -15.41 -2.04 25.90
C VAL A 838 -14.29 -1.35 25.12
N LEU A 839 -13.16 -2.01 25.01
CA LEU A 839 -12.08 -1.67 24.07
C LEU A 839 -12.31 -2.40 22.75
N THR A 840 -12.29 -1.64 21.64
CA THR A 840 -12.12 -2.18 20.29
C THR A 840 -10.86 -1.62 19.64
N THR A 841 -10.23 -2.40 18.77
CA THR A 841 -9.00 -2.01 18.10
C THR A 841 -9.18 -1.86 16.58
N GLY A 842 -8.28 -1.14 15.91
CA GLY A 842 -8.37 -0.99 14.47
C GLY A 842 -7.22 -0.15 13.88
N ARG A 843 -7.45 0.37 12.67
CA ARG A 843 -6.45 1.10 11.88
C ARG A 843 -6.71 2.60 11.83
N LEU A 844 -5.62 3.33 11.56
CA LEU A 844 -5.64 4.71 11.09
C LEU A 844 -5.24 4.75 9.61
N LEU A 845 -5.71 5.76 8.88
CA LEU A 845 -5.44 5.90 7.44
C LEU A 845 -3.94 5.96 7.14
N GLU A 846 -3.18 6.66 7.96
CA GLU A 846 -1.76 6.95 7.75
C GLU A 846 -0.85 5.78 8.11
N GLN A 847 -1.32 4.87 8.96
CA GLN A 847 -0.53 3.76 9.49
C GLN A 847 -0.95 2.41 8.90
N PHE A 848 -0.06 1.42 8.98
CA PHE A 848 -0.30 0.09 8.43
C PHE A 848 0.19 -1.01 9.40
N HIS A 849 -0.73 -1.88 9.83
CA HIS A 849 -0.49 -2.99 10.78
C HIS A 849 0.38 -2.59 11.97
N THR A 850 1.49 -3.28 12.25
CA THR A 850 2.41 -2.99 13.36
C THR A 850 3.19 -1.66 13.22
N GLY A 851 2.96 -0.90 12.14
CA GLY A 851 3.67 0.36 11.88
C GLY A 851 5.11 0.20 11.39
N THR A 852 5.66 -1.01 11.37
CA THR A 852 7.07 -1.28 11.04
C THR A 852 7.54 -0.59 9.76
N MET A 853 6.72 -0.55 8.70
CA MET A 853 7.04 0.15 7.46
C MET A 853 6.64 1.63 7.47
N THR A 854 5.41 1.96 7.88
CA THR A 854 4.88 3.33 7.74
C THR A 854 5.56 4.31 8.68
N ARG A 855 6.00 3.88 9.85
CA ARG A 855 6.73 4.72 10.82
C ARG A 855 8.16 5.07 10.38
N LYS A 856 8.69 4.40 9.34
CA LYS A 856 9.95 4.79 8.67
C LYS A 856 9.77 5.93 7.67
N THR A 857 8.53 6.34 7.38
CA THR A 857 8.23 7.55 6.60
C THR A 857 7.87 8.68 7.55
N LYS A 858 8.78 9.64 7.73
CA LYS A 858 8.65 10.75 8.72
C LYS A 858 7.33 11.51 8.62
N GLY A 859 6.83 11.74 7.40
CA GLY A 859 5.56 12.42 7.19
C GLY A 859 4.36 11.60 7.69
N LEU A 860 4.33 10.27 7.45
CA LEU A 860 3.27 9.40 7.95
C LEU A 860 3.30 9.27 9.48
N ASP A 861 4.50 9.16 10.06
CA ASP A 861 4.68 9.08 11.51
C ASP A 861 4.22 10.35 12.23
N LYS A 862 4.41 11.52 11.62
CA LYS A 862 3.92 12.80 12.16
C LYS A 862 2.39 12.96 12.09
N LEU A 863 1.74 12.39 11.07
CA LEU A 863 0.30 12.58 10.85
C LEU A 863 -0.57 11.81 11.86
N ALA A 864 -0.08 10.71 12.41
CA ALA A 864 -0.85 9.86 13.30
C ALA A 864 0.03 9.30 14.43
N GLY A 865 -0.42 9.43 15.67
CA GLY A 865 0.19 8.90 16.88
C GLY A 865 -0.75 8.03 17.70
N PRO A 866 -0.23 7.36 18.77
CA PRO A 866 -1.04 6.56 19.67
C PRO A 866 -2.09 7.43 20.37
N ARG A 867 -3.32 6.92 20.51
CA ARG A 867 -4.41 7.61 21.18
C ARG A 867 -5.52 6.65 21.58
N VAL A 868 -6.25 6.96 22.65
CA VAL A 868 -7.54 6.34 22.93
C VAL A 868 -8.65 7.27 22.49
N MET A 869 -9.45 6.83 21.51
CA MET A 869 -10.65 7.57 21.10
C MET A 869 -11.82 7.22 22.00
N MET A 870 -12.48 8.23 22.57
CA MET A 870 -13.62 8.06 23.48
C MET A 870 -14.74 9.03 23.16
N SER A 871 -15.95 8.69 23.59
CA SER A 871 -17.12 9.54 23.44
C SER A 871 -17.03 10.81 24.30
N VAL A 872 -17.73 11.88 23.87
CA VAL A 872 -17.86 13.10 24.68
C VAL A 872 -18.49 12.79 26.04
N ALA A 873 -19.48 11.89 26.08
CA ALA A 873 -20.17 11.50 27.33
C ALA A 873 -19.25 10.77 28.31
N ASP A 874 -18.40 9.83 27.81
CA ASP A 874 -17.44 9.13 28.66
C ASP A 874 -16.34 10.06 29.16
N ALA A 875 -15.83 10.94 28.29
CA ALA A 875 -14.84 11.94 28.67
C ALA A 875 -15.35 12.85 29.79
N GLN A 876 -16.58 13.34 29.69
CA GLN A 876 -17.25 14.14 30.74
C GLN A 876 -17.41 13.36 32.04
N ARG A 877 -17.91 12.11 31.97
CA ARG A 877 -18.09 11.21 33.13
C ARG A 877 -16.78 10.92 33.85
N LEU A 878 -15.68 10.78 33.12
CA LEU A 878 -14.36 10.47 33.68
C LEU A 878 -13.52 11.72 34.00
N GLY A 879 -14.01 12.93 33.71
CA GLY A 879 -13.30 14.18 33.90
C GLY A 879 -12.04 14.32 33.04
N ILE A 880 -12.04 13.72 31.82
CA ILE A 880 -10.91 13.69 30.88
C ILE A 880 -11.12 14.74 29.79
N SER A 881 -10.08 15.52 29.55
CA SER A 881 -10.02 16.51 28.47
C SER A 881 -9.36 15.92 27.22
N ASN A 882 -9.60 16.57 26.07
CA ASN A 882 -8.92 16.18 24.83
C ASN A 882 -7.41 16.35 24.94
N SER A 883 -6.62 15.40 24.42
CA SER A 883 -5.14 15.32 24.51
C SER A 883 -4.59 15.08 25.93
N GLU A 884 -5.43 14.88 26.92
CA GLU A 884 -4.98 14.54 28.26
C GLU A 884 -4.42 13.11 28.29
N ARG A 885 -3.30 12.88 28.97
CA ARG A 885 -2.74 11.52 29.12
C ARG A 885 -3.59 10.71 30.12
N VAL A 886 -3.88 9.50 29.71
CA VAL A 886 -4.66 8.54 30.49
C VAL A 886 -3.98 7.19 30.53
N LYS A 887 -4.25 6.44 31.57
CA LYS A 887 -3.90 5.04 31.74
C LYS A 887 -5.09 4.16 31.39
N VAL A 888 -4.94 3.33 30.38
CA VAL A 888 -5.92 2.32 30.01
C VAL A 888 -5.46 0.98 30.56
N THR A 889 -6.29 0.33 31.37
CA THR A 889 -5.93 -0.91 32.08
C THR A 889 -6.94 -2.01 31.73
N SER A 890 -6.47 -3.19 31.39
CA SER A 890 -7.24 -4.44 31.31
C SER A 890 -6.77 -5.44 32.38
N ARG A 891 -7.33 -6.66 32.38
CA ARG A 891 -6.86 -7.74 33.27
C ARG A 891 -5.43 -8.22 32.98
N ARG A 892 -4.90 -7.92 31.78
CA ARG A 892 -3.59 -8.40 31.27
C ARG A 892 -2.48 -7.38 31.40
N GLY A 893 -2.84 -6.09 31.55
CA GLY A 893 -1.83 -5.05 31.67
C GLY A 893 -2.41 -3.65 31.47
N HIS A 894 -1.53 -2.71 31.25
CA HIS A 894 -1.90 -1.32 31.00
C HIS A 894 -1.00 -0.65 29.97
N ILE A 895 -1.52 0.40 29.36
CA ILE A 895 -0.79 1.32 28.48
C ILE A 895 -1.16 2.77 28.84
N GLU A 896 -0.26 3.70 28.50
CA GLU A 896 -0.48 5.12 28.69
C GLU A 896 -0.42 5.87 27.37
N LEU A 897 -1.46 6.65 27.08
CA LEU A 897 -1.57 7.35 25.80
C LEU A 897 -2.51 8.57 25.95
N PRO A 898 -2.47 9.54 25.00
CA PRO A 898 -3.37 10.69 25.05
C PRO A 898 -4.82 10.29 24.67
N ALA A 899 -5.77 10.94 25.32
CA ALA A 899 -7.20 10.82 25.00
C ALA A 899 -7.54 11.65 23.77
N PHE A 900 -8.35 11.09 22.87
CA PHE A 900 -8.97 11.79 21.75
C PHE A 900 -10.50 11.77 21.93
N VAL A 901 -11.05 12.90 22.36
CA VAL A 901 -12.48 13.03 22.63
C VAL A 901 -13.23 13.37 21.34
N THR A 902 -14.19 12.53 20.95
CA THR A 902 -14.87 12.67 19.64
C THR A 902 -16.33 12.27 19.70
N LYS A 903 -17.15 12.87 18.83
CA LYS A 903 -18.55 12.46 18.59
C LYS A 903 -18.69 11.18 17.75
N ARG A 904 -17.57 10.67 17.20
CA ARG A 904 -17.54 9.47 16.37
C ARG A 904 -17.52 8.17 17.16
N MET A 905 -17.38 8.22 18.49
CA MET A 905 -17.47 7.07 19.37
C MET A 905 -18.81 7.04 20.13
N GLN A 906 -19.42 5.87 20.25
CA GLN A 906 -20.56 5.65 21.10
C GLN A 906 -20.16 5.56 22.58
N PRO A 907 -21.04 5.94 23.54
CA PRO A 907 -20.79 5.81 24.98
C PRO A 907 -20.50 4.33 25.37
N GLY A 908 -19.56 4.14 26.31
CA GLY A 908 -19.15 2.82 26.80
C GLY A 908 -18.23 2.03 25.90
N VAL A 909 -17.82 2.60 24.76
CA VAL A 909 -16.87 1.98 23.82
C VAL A 909 -15.70 2.93 23.54
N VAL A 910 -14.48 2.41 23.59
CA VAL A 910 -13.27 3.13 23.21
C VAL A 910 -12.50 2.39 22.11
N PHE A 911 -11.78 3.16 21.31
CA PHE A 911 -10.99 2.63 20.20
C PHE A 911 -9.51 2.99 20.40
N ILE A 912 -8.63 1.99 20.26
CA ILE A 912 -7.18 2.16 20.29
C ILE A 912 -6.58 1.60 18.99
N PRO A 913 -5.79 2.39 18.22
CA PRO A 913 -5.08 1.88 17.07
C PRO A 913 -3.92 0.98 17.49
N PHE A 914 -3.72 -0.14 16.78
CA PHE A 914 -2.72 -1.16 17.14
C PHE A 914 -1.34 -0.98 16.49
N HIS A 915 -1.04 0.22 15.98
CA HIS A 915 0.17 0.48 15.17
C HIS A 915 1.43 0.82 15.97
N PHE A 916 1.31 1.08 17.26
CA PHE A 916 2.32 1.82 18.03
C PHE A 916 2.96 0.95 19.12
N ALA A 917 4.27 0.66 18.97
CA ALA A 917 5.03 -0.16 19.90
C ALA A 917 5.15 0.48 21.30
N GLU A 918 5.17 1.82 21.37
CA GLU A 918 5.21 2.59 22.61
C GLU A 918 3.90 2.59 23.42
N ALA A 919 2.80 2.20 22.79
CA ALA A 919 1.49 2.01 23.41
C ALA A 919 0.74 0.83 22.76
N PRO A 920 1.25 -0.40 22.92
CA PRO A 920 0.78 -1.57 22.18
C PRO A 920 -0.62 -1.97 22.66
N ALA A 921 -1.62 -1.78 21.81
CA ALA A 921 -3.02 -2.12 22.13
C ALA A 921 -3.17 -3.61 22.51
N ASN A 922 -2.35 -4.48 21.96
CA ASN A 922 -2.39 -5.93 22.21
C ASN A 922 -1.87 -6.35 23.60
N ARG A 923 -1.31 -5.43 24.38
CA ARG A 923 -1.10 -5.63 25.83
C ARG A 923 -2.40 -5.69 26.60
N LEU A 924 -3.49 -5.19 26.01
CA LEU A 924 -4.81 -5.11 26.64
C LEU A 924 -5.78 -6.19 26.13
N THR A 925 -5.53 -6.78 24.95
CA THR A 925 -6.43 -7.75 24.30
C THR A 925 -6.33 -9.14 24.92
N ILE A 926 -7.38 -9.95 24.71
CA ILE A 926 -7.51 -11.30 25.30
C ILE A 926 -7.03 -12.37 24.30
N ASN A 927 -6.39 -13.43 24.83
CA ASN A 927 -5.98 -14.62 24.06
C ASN A 927 -7.09 -15.67 23.93
N ALA A 928 -8.36 -15.25 23.83
CA ALA A 928 -9.47 -16.15 23.54
C ALA A 928 -9.66 -16.24 22.03
N THR A 929 -9.88 -17.46 21.52
CA THR A 929 -9.96 -17.73 20.09
C THR A 929 -11.32 -18.29 19.66
N ASP A 930 -11.70 -18.04 18.41
CA ASP A 930 -12.82 -18.71 17.75
C ASP A 930 -12.59 -20.23 17.71
N PRO A 931 -13.55 -21.08 18.07
CA PRO A 931 -13.36 -22.53 18.16
C PRO A 931 -13.06 -23.19 16.80
N HIS A 932 -13.53 -22.63 15.69
CA HIS A 932 -13.37 -23.14 14.32
C HIS A 932 -12.19 -22.50 13.59
N ALA A 933 -12.15 -21.18 13.58
CA ALA A 933 -11.14 -20.42 12.85
C ALA A 933 -9.85 -20.20 13.65
N LYS A 934 -9.85 -20.39 14.97
CA LYS A 934 -8.73 -20.12 15.88
C LYS A 934 -8.23 -18.68 15.80
N ILE A 935 -9.08 -17.75 15.36
CA ILE A 935 -8.76 -16.32 15.30
C ILE A 935 -8.98 -15.71 16.70
N PRO A 936 -8.08 -14.84 17.18
CA PRO A 936 -8.25 -14.24 18.50
C PRO A 936 -9.25 -13.07 18.52
N GLU A 937 -9.74 -12.78 19.73
CA GLU A 937 -10.66 -11.69 20.03
C GLU A 937 -9.93 -10.35 20.15
N PHE A 938 -9.88 -9.57 19.08
CA PHE A 938 -9.27 -8.24 19.08
C PHE A 938 -10.28 -7.09 19.20
N LYS A 939 -11.58 -7.40 19.11
CA LYS A 939 -12.61 -6.36 19.00
C LYS A 939 -13.39 -6.14 20.28
N VAL A 940 -13.28 -7.06 21.24
CA VAL A 940 -13.92 -6.93 22.55
C VAL A 940 -12.93 -7.30 23.64
N ALA A 941 -12.53 -6.30 24.42
CA ALA A 941 -11.83 -6.48 25.69
C ALA A 941 -12.38 -5.49 26.73
N ALA A 942 -12.45 -5.87 27.99
CA ALA A 942 -12.94 -4.99 29.04
C ALA A 942 -11.78 -4.17 29.64
N VAL A 943 -11.96 -2.84 29.72
CA VAL A 943 -10.92 -1.92 30.20
C VAL A 943 -11.49 -0.88 31.16
N ARG A 944 -10.58 -0.34 32.01
CA ARG A 944 -10.78 0.86 32.83
C ARG A 944 -9.86 1.96 32.35
N ILE A 945 -10.32 3.19 32.41
CA ILE A 945 -9.53 4.38 32.05
C ILE A 945 -9.41 5.29 33.24
N ASP A 946 -8.20 5.55 33.64
CA ASP A 946 -7.83 6.41 34.76
C ASP A 946 -7.05 7.64 34.26
N LYS A 947 -7.34 8.80 34.81
CA LYS A 947 -6.58 10.03 34.59
C LYS A 947 -5.22 9.94 35.26
N LEU A 948 -4.13 10.35 34.58
CA LEU A 948 -2.81 10.41 35.17
C LEU A 948 -2.62 11.71 35.94
N GLU A 949 -2.24 11.58 37.23
CA GLU A 949 -1.83 12.72 38.06
C GLU A 949 -0.37 13.05 37.74
N SER A 950 -0.07 13.84 36.75
CA SER A 950 1.28 14.47 36.59
C SER A 950 1.40 15.46 35.45
N PRO A 951 2.38 16.40 35.50
CA PRO A 951 2.36 17.59 34.70
C PRO A 951 2.65 17.31 33.24
N SER A 952 1.88 18.01 32.43
CA SER A 952 1.95 18.06 30.98
C SER A 952 3.36 18.36 30.47
N GLN A 953 4.06 17.37 29.94
CA GLN A 953 4.88 17.63 28.77
C GLN A 953 3.96 17.54 27.55
N THR A 954 3.54 18.68 27.09
CA THR A 954 2.75 18.83 25.86
C THR A 954 3.63 18.52 24.65
N GLY A 955 3.82 17.24 24.36
CA GLY A 955 4.16 16.82 23.01
C GLY A 955 2.96 17.15 22.13
N ARG A 956 3.06 18.15 21.28
CA ARG A 956 2.07 18.42 20.23
C ARG A 956 2.13 17.26 19.25
N PHE A 957 1.26 16.26 19.46
CA PHE A 957 0.91 15.36 18.36
C PHE A 957 -0.06 16.13 17.43
N PRO A 958 0.13 16.05 16.11
CA PRO A 958 -0.81 16.66 15.18
C PRO A 958 -2.17 15.98 15.36
N MET A 959 -3.16 16.74 15.82
CA MET A 959 -4.52 16.24 15.91
C MET A 959 -5.13 16.21 14.51
N GLN A 960 -5.64 15.06 14.09
CA GLN A 960 -6.61 15.04 13.00
C GLN A 960 -7.81 15.88 13.46
N LYS A 961 -8.07 16.97 12.77
CA LYS A 961 -9.26 17.78 12.99
C LYS A 961 -10.48 16.93 12.61
N GLU A 962 -11.54 17.00 13.43
CA GLU A 962 -12.82 16.43 13.00
C GLU A 962 -13.22 17.08 11.66
N PRO A 963 -13.61 16.30 10.65
CA PRO A 963 -14.12 16.86 9.41
C PRO A 963 -15.35 17.73 9.72
N ALA A 964 -15.29 19.02 9.33
CA ALA A 964 -16.49 19.82 9.26
C ALA A 964 -17.44 19.15 8.25
N LYS A 965 -18.73 19.14 8.54
CA LYS A 965 -19.72 18.63 7.56
C LYS A 965 -19.48 19.37 6.24
N PRO A 966 -19.33 18.68 5.11
CA PRO A 966 -19.57 19.34 3.85
C PRO A 966 -21.03 19.75 3.84
N ASP A 967 -21.30 21.04 3.75
CA ASP A 967 -22.60 21.53 3.30
C ASP A 967 -22.76 21.08 1.84
N ILE A 968 -23.25 19.87 1.65
CA ILE A 968 -23.66 19.37 0.34
C ILE A 968 -25.07 19.91 0.11
N GLU A 969 -25.17 21.15 -0.33
CA GLU A 969 -26.31 21.54 -1.12
C GLU A 969 -26.17 20.85 -2.47
N VAL A 970 -26.99 19.82 -2.67
CA VAL A 970 -27.18 19.15 -3.96
C VAL A 970 -27.89 20.19 -4.84
N ALA A 971 -27.17 20.73 -5.83
CA ALA A 971 -27.74 21.43 -6.95
C ALA A 971 -28.02 20.46 -8.10
#